data_8a1b7d44433c98bd3bed6237b47cb28b
#
_entry.id   8a1b7d44433c98bd3bed6237b47cb28b
#
_cell.length_a   1.000
_cell.length_b   1.000
_cell.length_c   1.000
_cell.angle_alpha   90.00
_cell.angle_beta   90.00
_cell.angle_gamma   90.00
#
_symmetry.space_group_name_H-M   'P 1'
#
loop_
_entity.id
_entity.type
_entity.pdbx_description
1 polymer ?
#
loop_
_entity_poly.entity_id
_entity_poly.type
_entity_poly.pdbx_seq_one_letter_code
_entity_poly.pdbx_strand_id
1 'polypeptide(L)'
;MKLILSVSILCALSLCFSINAHAEADKDYPDLWSKPGGDAPDKEVPGWLVNLGPTGARAIVTKTSFIVRYIFKDSPAVGRLNLGDEIVGVFGKPFNPNPVLAGRFGYDGPIMEFGQAIEKAEGKEGKLILNVTRESKTVEVTINLEAIGTFSPTFPINCKKSELLRARALKYFVDHPEADGACNTRSAICLALLASDDPKHQAIAKQRIQQWATERPDAGTWTWPAAYQLITLGEYYLMTKDPSVLPTMKLDVEHLEQIQYKYPIPFLFDRGKPLVVNGVTFDYDKLKAAIDLYDGGFGHGSPGGYGPMQYTTILAVIGWQLAERCGLTVTPARMASAFKYIHHGTNASGNVGYGSEFTFDGYSINDPEAYMRGTGGERAVGKSGAALIAYKLAAERPDSTEYVNKYKNFYKIAYSGLPNGHADGNLNIFWGFVGSGAADDDAVLRTTMDYHKAWINMSRCFDGSYVVQPNRHAGDDDAYYHSSRYGITGSMALALGIGAPKLIIQGIQVSIPGVNPKALKGKLDTAYKAIVDKSYAKSLVAINATNSAKSVTAEDTAICVALLAHIESCLAKELPRLETLEKNGDFLTLDGAVTRVRTNYTGIDGLKEKLAHYEEGLKQETWKAEIKLGVRYHQLVATLIRSKTDTSARALKSFSEKNPDSLYGKWSALVATEFFANKTIIDPSAIKEPTKDKPTSP
;
A
#
# COMPACT_ATOMS: atom_id res chain seq x y z
N MET A 1 35.09 14.16 0.03
CA MET A 1 34.10 15.11 -0.51
C MET A 1 33.97 15.06 -2.04
N LYS A 2 35.05 15.14 -2.83
CA LYS A 2 34.95 15.00 -4.32
C LYS A 2 34.59 13.60 -4.82
N LEU A 3 34.88 12.54 -4.10
CA LEU A 3 34.57 11.16 -4.49
C LEU A 3 33.07 10.82 -4.34
N ILE A 4 32.43 11.35 -3.32
CA ILE A 4 30.96 11.21 -3.11
C ILE A 4 30.21 11.92 -4.24
N LEU A 5 30.70 13.06 -4.71
CA LEU A 5 30.10 13.81 -5.83
C LEU A 5 30.23 13.05 -7.16
N SER A 6 31.37 12.37 -7.40
CA SER A 6 31.59 11.64 -8.68
C SER A 6 30.77 10.36 -8.77
N VAL A 7 30.56 9.64 -7.66
CA VAL A 7 29.67 8.46 -7.62
C VAL A 7 28.20 8.89 -7.74
N SER A 8 27.82 10.00 -7.13
CA SER A 8 26.48 10.55 -7.27
C SER A 8 26.14 10.98 -8.70
N ILE A 9 27.11 11.52 -9.45
CA ILE A 9 26.90 11.94 -10.84
C ILE A 9 26.84 10.72 -11.78
N LEU A 10 27.61 9.66 -11.55
CA LEU A 10 27.51 8.43 -12.35
C LEU A 10 26.21 7.67 -12.07
N CYS A 11 25.73 7.64 -10.82
CA CYS A 11 24.44 7.06 -10.48
C CYS A 11 23.26 7.90 -11.01
N ALA A 12 23.38 9.22 -11.04
CA ALA A 12 22.37 10.09 -11.64
C ALA A 12 22.24 9.86 -13.16
N LEU A 13 23.34 9.60 -13.85
CA LEU A 13 23.34 9.27 -15.29
C LEU A 13 22.81 7.85 -15.57
N SER A 14 23.00 6.88 -14.68
CA SER A 14 22.40 5.54 -14.81
C SER A 14 20.90 5.53 -14.49
N LEU A 15 20.41 6.45 -13.64
CA LEU A 15 18.99 6.60 -13.33
C LEU A 15 18.19 7.22 -14.49
N CYS A 16 18.82 7.99 -15.37
CA CYS A 16 18.16 8.58 -16.55
C CYS A 16 17.80 7.56 -17.64
N PHE A 17 18.34 6.34 -17.62
CA PHE A 17 18.13 5.36 -18.69
C PHE A 17 17.18 4.21 -18.36
N SER A 18 16.61 4.15 -17.14
CA SER A 18 15.76 3.01 -16.74
C SER A 18 14.36 3.39 -16.26
N ILE A 19 13.99 4.65 -16.22
CA ILE A 19 12.63 5.09 -15.88
C ILE A 19 11.94 5.66 -17.11
N ASN A 20 11.99 4.94 -18.21
CA ASN A 20 10.96 4.98 -19.23
C ASN A 20 9.92 3.88 -18.92
N ALA A 21 9.45 3.79 -17.68
CA ALA A 21 8.08 3.40 -17.46
C ALA A 21 7.28 4.59 -17.99
N HIS A 22 6.90 4.52 -19.24
CA HIS A 22 5.90 5.40 -19.81
C HIS A 22 4.69 5.34 -18.87
N ALA A 23 4.51 6.32 -17.99
CA ALA A 23 3.16 6.75 -17.72
C ALA A 23 2.63 7.11 -19.11
N GLU A 24 1.87 6.22 -19.74
CA GLU A 24 1.11 6.61 -20.93
C GLU A 24 0.40 7.88 -20.53
N ALA A 25 0.73 8.97 -21.19
CA ALA A 25 0.07 10.22 -21.00
C ALA A 25 -1.42 9.91 -21.09
N ASP A 26 -2.19 10.27 -20.07
CA ASP A 26 -3.63 10.08 -20.07
C ASP A 26 -4.14 10.75 -21.35
N LYS A 27 -4.64 9.97 -22.30
CA LYS A 27 -5.02 10.45 -23.63
C LYS A 27 -6.11 11.53 -23.56
N ASP A 28 -6.90 11.48 -22.48
CA ASP A 28 -7.98 12.44 -22.24
C ASP A 28 -7.49 13.72 -21.55
N TYR A 29 -6.36 13.67 -20.89
CA TYR A 29 -5.77 14.77 -20.14
C TYR A 29 -4.26 14.78 -20.35
N PRO A 30 -3.80 15.24 -21.53
CA PRO A 30 -2.38 15.25 -21.82
C PRO A 30 -1.67 16.05 -20.74
N ASP A 31 -0.54 15.57 -20.29
CA ASP A 31 0.51 16.16 -19.43
C ASP A 31 0.22 17.38 -18.53
N LEU A 32 -0.91 18.06 -18.76
CA LEU A 32 -1.32 19.30 -18.07
C LEU A 32 -1.67 19.07 -16.58
N TRP A 33 -1.92 17.83 -16.19
CA TRP A 33 -2.16 17.47 -14.80
C TRP A 33 -0.85 17.39 -13.99
N SER A 34 0.24 17.11 -14.65
CA SER A 34 1.54 16.92 -14.02
C SER A 34 2.55 18.03 -14.31
N LYS A 35 2.34 18.84 -15.36
CA LYS A 35 3.29 19.88 -15.75
C LYS A 35 2.98 21.27 -15.21
N PRO A 36 3.99 22.02 -14.76
CA PRO A 36 3.84 23.41 -14.36
C PRO A 36 3.38 24.32 -15.51
N GLY A 37 3.67 23.94 -16.74
CA GLY A 37 3.37 24.72 -17.95
C GLY A 37 1.88 24.87 -18.28
N GLY A 38 1.01 24.06 -17.71
CA GLY A 38 -0.44 24.18 -17.88
C GLY A 38 -0.91 23.98 -19.32
N ASP A 39 -1.64 24.97 -19.85
CA ASP A 39 -2.32 24.96 -21.15
C ASP A 39 -1.39 25.14 -22.37
N ALA A 40 -0.12 25.45 -22.14
CA ALA A 40 0.86 25.64 -23.17
C ALA A 40 2.03 24.69 -22.95
N PRO A 41 1.98 23.44 -23.43
CA PRO A 41 3.00 22.42 -23.13
C PRO A 41 4.39 22.77 -23.67
N ASP A 42 4.49 23.71 -24.58
CA ASP A 42 5.71 24.26 -25.14
C ASP A 42 6.21 25.53 -24.44
N LYS A 43 5.45 26.06 -23.46
CA LYS A 43 5.79 27.25 -22.69
C LYS A 43 5.80 26.96 -21.21
N GLU A 44 6.94 27.21 -20.62
CA GLU A 44 7.08 27.20 -19.16
C GLU A 44 6.27 28.32 -18.52
N VAL A 45 5.40 27.99 -17.60
CA VAL A 45 4.63 28.95 -16.81
C VAL A 45 5.29 29.07 -15.44
N PRO A 46 5.91 30.21 -15.11
CA PRO A 46 6.57 30.38 -13.82
C PRO A 46 5.55 30.35 -12.69
N GLY A 47 5.88 29.64 -11.60
CA GLY A 47 5.05 29.51 -10.41
C GLY A 47 4.51 28.09 -10.20
N TRP A 48 3.71 27.94 -9.16
CA TRP A 48 3.16 26.65 -8.79
C TRP A 48 1.77 26.47 -9.39
N LEU A 49 1.65 25.53 -10.29
CA LEU A 49 0.39 25.13 -10.88
C LEU A 49 -0.38 24.26 -9.88
N VAL A 50 -1.60 24.65 -9.54
CA VAL A 50 -2.48 23.91 -8.64
C VAL A 50 -3.84 23.65 -9.30
N ASN A 51 -4.45 22.56 -8.92
CA ASN A 51 -5.85 22.27 -9.25
C ASN A 51 -6.77 23.10 -8.34
N LEU A 52 -7.86 23.61 -8.88
CA LEU A 52 -8.88 24.32 -8.10
C LEU A 52 -10.05 23.40 -7.72
N GLY A 53 -9.73 22.21 -7.28
CA GLY A 53 -10.72 21.24 -6.83
C GLY A 53 -11.68 20.80 -7.94
N PRO A 54 -12.97 20.53 -7.62
CA PRO A 54 -13.96 20.05 -8.57
C PRO A 54 -14.44 21.14 -9.54
N THR A 55 -13.85 22.31 -9.55
CA THR A 55 -14.17 23.36 -10.52
C THR A 55 -13.77 22.98 -11.95
N GLY A 56 -12.75 22.13 -12.11
CA GLY A 56 -12.15 21.80 -13.38
C GLY A 56 -11.32 22.94 -13.98
N ALA A 57 -10.77 23.81 -13.13
CA ALA A 57 -9.76 24.79 -13.50
C ALA A 57 -8.45 24.50 -12.81
N ARG A 58 -7.34 24.92 -13.43
CA ARG A 58 -6.00 24.95 -12.81
C ARG A 58 -5.42 26.35 -12.87
N ALA A 59 -4.66 26.71 -11.88
CA ALA A 59 -4.15 28.07 -11.75
C ALA A 59 -2.74 28.08 -11.17
N ILE A 60 -1.97 29.12 -11.47
CA ILE A 60 -0.75 29.43 -10.74
C ILE A 60 -1.12 30.10 -9.43
N VAL A 61 -0.71 29.51 -8.32
CA VAL A 61 -0.89 30.09 -7.00
C VAL A 61 0.19 31.18 -6.77
N THR A 62 -0.25 32.33 -6.34
CA THR A 62 0.60 33.41 -5.82
C THR A 62 0.50 33.47 -4.30
N LYS A 63 1.15 34.45 -3.68
CA LYS A 63 1.02 34.66 -2.23
C LYS A 63 -0.42 34.98 -1.80
N THR A 64 -1.21 35.62 -2.67
CA THR A 64 -2.52 36.20 -2.33
C THR A 64 -3.61 35.94 -3.38
N SER A 65 -3.34 35.13 -4.40
CA SER A 65 -4.29 34.92 -5.49
C SER A 65 -4.01 33.62 -6.26
N PHE A 66 -4.91 33.30 -7.20
CA PHE A 66 -4.71 32.29 -8.21
C PHE A 66 -4.88 32.90 -9.60
N ILE A 67 -3.93 32.65 -10.51
CA ILE A 67 -4.03 33.07 -11.91
C ILE A 67 -4.43 31.87 -12.76
N VAL A 68 -5.64 31.87 -13.31
CA VAL A 68 -6.20 30.76 -14.09
C VAL A 68 -5.37 30.53 -15.35
N ARG A 69 -4.91 29.29 -15.54
CA ARG A 69 -4.07 28.88 -16.67
C ARG A 69 -4.70 27.78 -17.52
N TYR A 70 -5.63 27.02 -16.94
CA TYR A 70 -6.27 25.93 -17.67
C TYR A 70 -7.72 25.75 -17.19
N ILE A 71 -8.61 25.42 -18.13
CA ILE A 71 -10.03 25.10 -17.88
C ILE A 71 -10.35 23.85 -18.66
N PHE A 72 -10.69 22.77 -17.96
CA PHE A 72 -11.02 21.49 -18.59
C PHE A 72 -12.38 21.56 -19.27
N LYS A 73 -12.43 20.95 -20.45
CA LYS A 73 -13.69 20.78 -21.19
C LYS A 73 -14.74 20.08 -20.31
N ASP A 74 -15.97 20.48 -20.47
CA ASP A 74 -17.14 19.91 -19.77
C ASP A 74 -17.10 20.06 -18.22
N SER A 75 -16.22 20.93 -17.71
CA SER A 75 -16.11 21.21 -16.28
C SER A 75 -17.00 22.36 -15.82
N PRO A 76 -17.30 22.49 -14.51
CA PRO A 76 -18.07 23.60 -13.94
C PRO A 76 -17.50 25.00 -14.22
N ALA A 77 -16.20 25.12 -14.47
CA ALA A 77 -15.53 26.38 -14.76
C ALA A 77 -15.77 26.89 -16.20
N VAL A 78 -16.20 26.00 -17.13
CA VAL A 78 -16.44 26.39 -18.53
C VAL A 78 -17.50 27.49 -18.64
N GLY A 79 -17.16 28.58 -19.37
CA GLY A 79 -18.03 29.74 -19.53
C GLY A 79 -18.21 30.60 -18.27
N ARG A 80 -17.47 30.31 -17.20
CA ARG A 80 -17.47 31.09 -15.94
C ARG A 80 -16.13 31.78 -15.73
N LEU A 81 -15.07 31.06 -15.85
CA LEU A 81 -13.70 31.57 -15.77
C LEU A 81 -13.12 31.74 -17.17
N ASN A 82 -12.16 32.64 -17.29
CA ASN A 82 -11.34 32.86 -18.48
C ASN A 82 -9.88 32.59 -18.14
N LEU A 83 -9.08 32.18 -19.12
CA LEU A 83 -7.63 32.13 -18.97
C LEU A 83 -7.09 33.54 -18.63
N GLY A 84 -6.22 33.62 -17.65
CA GLY A 84 -5.67 34.87 -17.14
C GLY A 84 -6.51 35.56 -16.04
N ASP A 85 -7.72 35.08 -15.74
CA ASP A 85 -8.48 35.58 -14.58
C ASP A 85 -7.64 35.42 -13.31
N GLU A 86 -7.60 36.45 -12.50
CA GLU A 86 -6.96 36.42 -11.19
C GLU A 86 -8.00 36.29 -10.09
N ILE A 87 -8.08 35.13 -9.45
CA ILE A 87 -8.98 34.90 -8.31
C ILE A 87 -8.31 35.44 -7.06
N VAL A 88 -8.86 36.50 -6.51
CA VAL A 88 -8.29 37.25 -5.37
C VAL A 88 -9.02 37.02 -4.06
N GLY A 89 -10.06 36.21 -4.07
CA GLY A 89 -10.83 35.90 -2.87
C GLY A 89 -12.07 35.08 -3.15
N VAL A 90 -12.81 34.78 -2.09
CA VAL A 90 -14.01 33.93 -2.10
C VAL A 90 -15.12 34.51 -1.21
N PHE A 91 -16.38 34.36 -1.62
CA PHE A 91 -17.55 34.84 -0.85
C PHE A 91 -17.49 36.30 -0.43
N GLY A 92 -17.04 37.19 -1.32
CA GLY A 92 -16.92 38.62 -1.07
C GLY A 92 -15.72 39.03 -0.19
N LYS A 93 -14.86 38.07 0.21
CA LYS A 93 -13.67 38.33 1.04
C LYS A 93 -12.41 38.11 0.24
N PRO A 94 -11.42 39.01 0.26
CA PRO A 94 -10.10 38.72 -0.31
C PRO A 94 -9.41 37.63 0.48
N PHE A 95 -8.48 36.90 -0.17
CA PHE A 95 -7.59 36.00 0.55
C PHE A 95 -6.71 36.76 1.54
N ASN A 96 -6.29 36.04 2.59
CA ASN A 96 -5.44 36.63 3.63
C ASN A 96 -4.15 37.20 3.00
N PRO A 97 -3.87 38.50 3.13
CA PRO A 97 -2.69 39.12 2.55
C PRO A 97 -1.40 38.76 3.28
N ASN A 98 -1.50 38.22 4.50
CA ASN A 98 -0.37 37.83 5.34
C ASN A 98 -0.50 36.32 5.74
N PRO A 99 -0.55 35.42 4.78
CA PRO A 99 -0.66 34.00 5.12
C PRO A 99 0.57 33.56 5.90
N VAL A 100 0.35 32.86 6.99
CA VAL A 100 1.39 32.05 7.63
C VAL A 100 1.57 30.82 6.76
N LEU A 101 2.59 30.83 5.93
CA LEU A 101 2.88 29.70 5.06
C LEU A 101 3.39 28.55 5.92
N ALA A 102 2.50 27.64 6.26
CA ALA A 102 2.89 26.38 6.88
C ALA A 102 3.59 25.53 5.81
N GLY A 103 4.89 25.37 5.97
CA GLY A 103 5.68 24.59 5.06
C GLY A 103 5.78 25.17 3.65
N ARG A 104 6.19 24.32 2.74
CA ARG A 104 6.58 24.62 1.36
C ARG A 104 5.43 25.11 0.48
N PHE A 105 4.20 24.84 0.85
CA PHE A 105 3.04 24.93 -0.04
C PHE A 105 1.96 25.91 0.42
N GLY A 106 2.22 26.70 1.43
CA GLY A 106 1.33 27.79 1.78
C GLY A 106 -0.07 27.37 2.20
N TYR A 107 -0.18 26.32 2.99
CA TYR A 107 -1.49 25.80 3.40
C TYR A 107 -2.39 26.79 4.11
N ASP A 108 -1.83 27.78 4.78
CA ASP A 108 -2.58 28.83 5.47
C ASP A 108 -2.93 30.02 4.57
N GLY A 109 -2.71 29.90 3.28
CA GLY A 109 -2.98 30.95 2.30
C GLY A 109 -4.16 30.62 1.41
N PRO A 110 -4.12 31.11 0.16
CA PRO A 110 -5.21 30.93 -0.81
C PRO A 110 -5.65 29.47 -1.00
N ILE A 111 -4.71 28.50 -0.93
CA ILE A 111 -5.01 27.07 -1.09
C ILE A 111 -5.97 26.58 0.01
N MET A 112 -5.67 26.87 1.27
CA MET A 112 -6.52 26.51 2.41
C MET A 112 -7.87 27.18 2.32
N GLU A 113 -7.90 28.49 2.06
CA GLU A 113 -9.12 29.28 2.02
C GLU A 113 -10.02 28.86 0.84
N PHE A 114 -9.44 28.54 -0.31
CA PHE A 114 -10.20 28.04 -1.46
C PHE A 114 -10.78 26.65 -1.18
N GLY A 115 -10.00 25.74 -0.59
CA GLY A 115 -10.47 24.43 -0.19
C GLY A 115 -11.61 24.48 0.85
N GLN A 116 -11.54 25.44 1.79
CA GLN A 116 -12.63 25.71 2.74
C GLN A 116 -13.86 26.34 2.05
N ALA A 117 -13.65 27.16 1.03
CA ALA A 117 -14.73 27.72 0.22
C ALA A 117 -15.49 26.65 -0.57
N ILE A 118 -14.78 25.66 -1.13
CA ILE A 118 -15.40 24.48 -1.75
C ILE A 118 -16.27 23.75 -0.71
N GLU A 119 -15.72 23.50 0.47
CA GLU A 119 -16.45 22.83 1.57
C GLU A 119 -17.75 23.56 1.91
N LYS A 120 -17.68 24.88 2.03
CA LYS A 120 -18.82 25.75 2.33
C LYS A 120 -19.86 25.74 1.22
N ALA A 121 -19.43 25.77 -0.06
CA ALA A 121 -20.32 25.73 -1.21
C ALA A 121 -21.08 24.41 -1.29
N GLU A 122 -20.36 23.28 -1.23
CA GLU A 122 -20.92 21.94 -1.32
C GLU A 122 -21.81 21.57 -0.11
N GLY A 123 -21.57 22.21 1.03
CA GLY A 123 -22.42 22.05 2.22
C GLY A 123 -23.76 22.77 2.16
N LYS A 124 -24.01 23.53 1.10
CA LYS A 124 -25.25 24.31 0.89
C LYS A 124 -25.84 24.02 -0.49
N GLU A 125 -25.83 25.04 -1.36
CA GLU A 125 -26.44 25.02 -2.69
C GLU A 125 -25.45 24.69 -3.83
N GLY A 126 -24.20 24.38 -3.50
CA GLY A 126 -23.13 24.17 -4.48
C GLY A 126 -22.59 25.45 -5.13
N LYS A 127 -23.04 26.63 -4.71
CA LYS A 127 -22.58 27.89 -5.28
C LYS A 127 -21.26 28.33 -4.68
N LEU A 128 -20.18 28.17 -5.43
CA LEU A 128 -18.86 28.69 -5.10
C LEU A 128 -18.72 30.09 -5.70
N ILE A 129 -18.69 31.10 -4.84
CA ILE A 129 -18.60 32.51 -5.24
C ILE A 129 -17.16 32.96 -5.17
N LEU A 130 -16.60 33.38 -6.30
CA LEU A 130 -15.21 33.83 -6.45
C LEU A 130 -15.15 35.34 -6.69
N ASN A 131 -14.23 36.02 -6.07
CA ASN A 131 -13.85 37.39 -6.40
C ASN A 131 -12.73 37.33 -7.44
N VAL A 132 -13.02 37.77 -8.64
CA VAL A 132 -12.12 37.61 -9.81
C VAL A 132 -11.76 38.99 -10.34
N THR A 133 -10.47 39.26 -10.49
CA THR A 133 -9.98 40.41 -11.24
C THR A 133 -9.86 40.02 -12.71
N ARG A 134 -10.66 40.63 -13.57
CA ARG A 134 -10.72 40.46 -15.01
C ARG A 134 -10.62 41.84 -15.67
N GLU A 135 -9.67 42.03 -16.57
CA GLU A 135 -9.45 43.33 -17.25
C GLU A 135 -9.37 44.50 -16.25
N SER A 136 -8.63 44.34 -15.17
CA SER A 136 -8.46 45.34 -14.09
C SER A 136 -9.74 45.66 -13.31
N LYS A 137 -10.81 44.92 -13.46
CA LYS A 137 -12.06 45.09 -12.69
C LYS A 137 -12.30 43.85 -11.83
N THR A 138 -12.64 44.08 -10.57
CA THR A 138 -13.10 42.97 -9.72
C THR A 138 -14.56 42.67 -9.98
N VAL A 139 -14.85 41.41 -10.35
CA VAL A 139 -16.19 40.90 -10.62
C VAL A 139 -16.43 39.68 -9.74
N GLU A 140 -17.70 39.43 -9.45
CA GLU A 140 -18.11 38.20 -8.79
C GLU A 140 -18.42 37.14 -9.85
N VAL A 141 -17.82 35.95 -9.70
CA VAL A 141 -18.04 34.80 -10.56
C VAL A 141 -18.57 33.64 -9.73
N THR A 142 -19.70 33.08 -10.11
CA THR A 142 -20.26 31.89 -9.45
C THR A 142 -19.96 30.64 -10.26
N ILE A 143 -19.27 29.67 -9.62
CA ILE A 143 -19.11 28.32 -10.12
C ILE A 143 -20.16 27.44 -9.45
N ASN A 144 -20.95 26.72 -10.25
CA ASN A 144 -21.93 25.78 -9.72
C ASN A 144 -21.30 24.41 -9.52
N LEU A 145 -21.04 24.05 -8.28
CA LEU A 145 -20.63 22.73 -7.87
C LEU A 145 -21.85 21.90 -7.48
N GLU A 146 -21.67 20.61 -7.33
CA GLU A 146 -22.71 19.74 -6.77
C GLU A 146 -22.76 19.90 -5.23
N ALA A 147 -23.98 19.98 -4.68
CA ALA A 147 -24.19 20.05 -3.23
C ALA A 147 -24.09 18.64 -2.62
N ILE A 148 -22.89 18.23 -2.22
CA ILE A 148 -22.59 16.89 -1.68
C ILE A 148 -22.46 16.85 -0.14
N GLY A 149 -22.69 17.96 0.51
CA GLY A 149 -22.56 18.10 1.97
C GLY A 149 -21.15 18.47 2.42
N THR A 150 -20.97 18.52 3.72
CA THR A 150 -19.70 18.80 4.39
C THR A 150 -19.09 17.53 4.99
N PHE A 151 -17.78 17.56 5.22
CA PHE A 151 -17.14 16.51 6.01
C PHE A 151 -17.68 16.53 7.45
N SER A 152 -18.02 15.34 7.97
CA SER A 152 -18.47 15.21 9.34
C SER A 152 -17.38 15.57 10.36
N PRO A 153 -17.73 15.85 11.62
CA PRO A 153 -16.73 16.01 12.68
C PRO A 153 -15.85 14.76 12.89
N THR A 154 -16.34 13.59 12.52
CA THR A 154 -15.64 12.31 12.64
C THR A 154 -15.02 11.83 11.31
N PHE A 155 -14.95 12.70 10.31
CA PHE A 155 -14.36 12.40 8.99
C PHE A 155 -13.04 11.61 9.10
N PRO A 156 -12.83 10.54 8.33
CA PRO A 156 -13.71 9.95 7.30
C PRO A 156 -14.76 8.98 7.86
N ILE A 157 -14.78 8.73 9.17
CA ILE A 157 -15.70 7.81 9.86
C ILE A 157 -17.09 8.43 9.91
N ASN A 158 -18.14 7.65 9.61
CA ASN A 158 -19.54 8.10 9.61
C ASN A 158 -19.71 9.43 8.83
N CYS A 159 -19.11 9.52 7.66
CA CYS A 159 -19.09 10.72 6.84
C CYS A 159 -19.66 10.47 5.45
N LYS A 160 -20.89 10.88 5.20
CA LYS A 160 -21.56 10.71 3.90
C LYS A 160 -20.79 11.30 2.73
N LYS A 161 -20.14 12.47 2.93
CA LYS A 161 -19.30 13.07 1.90
C LYS A 161 -18.10 12.17 1.57
N SER A 162 -17.45 11.58 2.56
CA SER A 162 -16.35 10.63 2.34
C SER A 162 -16.80 9.40 1.56
N GLU A 163 -17.94 8.84 1.91
CA GLU A 163 -18.52 7.68 1.23
C GLU A 163 -18.78 7.99 -0.25
N LEU A 164 -19.39 9.16 -0.53
CA LEU A 164 -19.67 9.61 -1.89
C LEU A 164 -18.38 9.86 -2.69
N LEU A 165 -17.41 10.55 -2.09
CA LEU A 165 -16.13 10.84 -2.75
C LEU A 165 -15.34 9.55 -3.02
N ARG A 166 -15.36 8.61 -2.08
CA ARG A 166 -14.77 7.27 -2.28
C ARG A 166 -15.46 6.52 -3.42
N ALA A 167 -16.80 6.55 -3.45
CA ALA A 167 -17.55 5.90 -4.52
C ALA A 167 -17.20 6.47 -5.91
N ARG A 168 -17.02 7.79 -6.02
CA ARG A 168 -16.58 8.45 -7.26
C ARG A 168 -15.17 8.04 -7.67
N ALA A 169 -14.24 8.01 -6.72
CA ALA A 169 -12.87 7.56 -6.98
C ALA A 169 -12.81 6.10 -7.44
N LEU A 170 -13.64 5.22 -6.88
CA LEU A 170 -13.73 3.83 -7.30
C LEU A 170 -14.42 3.69 -8.67
N LYS A 171 -15.48 4.48 -8.91
CA LYS A 171 -16.14 4.54 -10.23
C LYS A 171 -15.18 4.99 -11.32
N TYR A 172 -14.29 5.93 -11.02
CA TYR A 172 -13.26 6.36 -11.96
C TYR A 172 -12.46 5.17 -12.53
N PHE A 173 -12.08 4.18 -11.72
CA PHE A 173 -11.40 2.98 -12.20
C PHE A 173 -12.29 1.99 -12.97
N VAL A 174 -13.60 2.06 -12.79
CA VAL A 174 -14.55 1.31 -13.64
C VAL A 174 -14.66 1.94 -15.01
N ASP A 175 -14.68 3.26 -15.05
CA ASP A 175 -14.78 4.03 -16.29
C ASP A 175 -13.44 4.06 -17.06
N HIS A 176 -12.32 3.86 -16.37
CA HIS A 176 -10.97 3.84 -16.93
C HIS A 176 -10.29 2.47 -16.69
N PRO A 177 -10.70 1.43 -17.43
CA PRO A 177 -10.12 0.08 -17.27
C PRO A 177 -8.64 0.01 -17.65
N GLU A 178 -8.16 0.94 -18.48
CA GLU A 178 -6.76 1.12 -18.87
C GLU A 178 -5.88 1.70 -17.74
N ALA A 179 -6.48 2.24 -16.66
CA ALA A 179 -5.74 2.86 -15.57
C ALA A 179 -4.72 1.88 -14.96
N ASP A 180 -3.46 2.15 -15.14
CA ASP A 180 -2.32 1.36 -14.65
C ASP A 180 -1.12 2.28 -14.38
N GLY A 181 0.00 1.74 -13.99
CA GLY A 181 1.22 2.51 -13.78
C GLY A 181 2.33 1.73 -13.08
N ALA A 182 3.25 2.43 -12.46
CA ALA A 182 4.31 1.81 -11.66
C ALA A 182 3.72 0.96 -10.52
N CYS A 183 4.52 0.09 -9.92
CA CYS A 183 4.08 -0.88 -8.92
C CYS A 183 3.28 -0.27 -7.75
N ASN A 184 3.63 0.92 -7.29
CA ASN A 184 2.92 1.67 -6.26
C ASN A 184 1.54 2.15 -6.74
N THR A 185 1.41 2.64 -7.97
CA THR A 185 0.15 3.03 -8.59
C THR A 185 -0.76 1.81 -8.75
N ARG A 186 -0.24 0.73 -9.33
CA ARG A 186 -0.95 -0.54 -9.52
C ARG A 186 -1.44 -1.10 -8.18
N SER A 187 -0.59 -1.07 -7.14
CA SER A 187 -0.96 -1.48 -5.78
C SER A 187 -2.09 -0.62 -5.22
N ALA A 188 -2.00 0.71 -5.32
CA ALA A 188 -3.03 1.61 -4.82
C ALA A 188 -4.39 1.37 -5.47
N ILE A 189 -4.43 1.18 -6.81
CA ILE A 189 -5.67 0.87 -7.55
C ILE A 189 -6.25 -0.48 -7.09
N CYS A 190 -5.42 -1.52 -7.09
CA CYS A 190 -5.87 -2.88 -6.75
C CYS A 190 -6.40 -2.94 -5.31
N LEU A 191 -5.68 -2.34 -4.35
CA LEU A 191 -6.08 -2.32 -2.94
C LEU A 191 -7.33 -1.48 -2.71
N ALA A 192 -7.48 -0.34 -3.40
CA ALA A 192 -8.68 0.49 -3.31
C ALA A 192 -9.93 -0.25 -3.80
N LEU A 193 -9.85 -0.91 -4.95
CA LEU A 193 -10.93 -1.73 -5.50
C LEU A 193 -11.22 -2.95 -4.64
N LEU A 194 -10.19 -3.62 -4.12
CA LEU A 194 -10.32 -4.78 -3.24
C LEU A 194 -11.02 -4.41 -1.92
N ALA A 195 -10.71 -3.23 -1.38
CA ALA A 195 -11.31 -2.73 -0.15
C ALA A 195 -12.77 -2.27 -0.30
N SER A 196 -13.33 -2.28 -1.51
CA SER A 196 -14.73 -1.92 -1.76
C SER A 196 -15.70 -3.01 -1.32
N ASP A 197 -16.94 -2.60 -0.97
CA ASP A 197 -18.05 -3.52 -0.73
C ASP A 197 -18.79 -3.91 -2.04
N ASP A 198 -18.54 -3.19 -3.15
CA ASP A 198 -19.18 -3.48 -4.44
C ASP A 198 -18.52 -4.70 -5.10
N PRO A 199 -19.29 -5.78 -5.37
CA PRO A 199 -18.77 -6.96 -6.04
C PRO A 199 -18.14 -6.69 -7.42
N LYS A 200 -18.58 -5.65 -8.12
CA LYS A 200 -18.01 -5.25 -9.42
C LYS A 200 -16.57 -4.74 -9.24
N HIS A 201 -16.35 -3.89 -8.23
CA HIS A 201 -15.00 -3.42 -7.91
C HIS A 201 -14.09 -4.57 -7.49
N GLN A 202 -14.60 -5.48 -6.66
CA GLN A 202 -13.82 -6.66 -6.24
C GLN A 202 -13.50 -7.60 -7.42
N ALA A 203 -14.40 -7.73 -8.39
CA ALA A 203 -14.15 -8.52 -9.60
C ALA A 203 -13.04 -7.89 -10.46
N ILE A 204 -13.05 -6.56 -10.64
CA ILE A 204 -11.98 -5.82 -11.33
C ILE A 204 -10.66 -5.98 -10.58
N ALA A 205 -10.68 -5.81 -9.25
CA ALA A 205 -9.48 -6.03 -8.42
C ALA A 205 -8.92 -7.43 -8.61
N LYS A 206 -9.76 -8.46 -8.54
CA LYS A 206 -9.38 -9.86 -8.75
C LYS A 206 -8.70 -10.05 -10.10
N GLN A 207 -9.31 -9.60 -11.19
CA GLN A 207 -8.75 -9.72 -12.53
C GLN A 207 -7.35 -9.08 -12.62
N ARG A 208 -7.22 -7.84 -12.16
CA ARG A 208 -5.94 -7.09 -12.17
C ARG A 208 -4.87 -7.76 -11.33
N ILE A 209 -5.24 -8.22 -10.13
CA ILE A 209 -4.32 -8.88 -9.20
C ILE A 209 -3.86 -10.23 -9.75
N GLN A 210 -4.76 -11.04 -10.30
CA GLN A 210 -4.41 -12.31 -10.94
C GLN A 210 -3.49 -12.08 -12.15
N GLN A 211 -3.79 -11.08 -12.99
CA GLN A 211 -2.89 -10.71 -14.07
C GLN A 211 -1.51 -10.29 -13.52
N TRP A 212 -1.46 -9.43 -12.52
CA TRP A 212 -0.19 -9.01 -11.93
C TRP A 212 0.59 -10.17 -11.30
N ALA A 213 -0.11 -11.16 -10.74
CA ALA A 213 0.52 -12.36 -10.22
C ALA A 213 1.21 -13.20 -11.31
N THR A 214 0.84 -13.07 -12.59
CA THR A 214 1.55 -13.71 -13.71
C THR A 214 2.74 -12.90 -14.21
N GLU A 215 2.77 -11.62 -13.91
CA GLU A 215 3.85 -10.71 -14.28
C GLU A 215 4.90 -10.74 -13.17
N ARG A 216 6.07 -11.27 -13.44
CA ARG A 216 7.17 -11.08 -12.53
C ARG A 216 7.81 -9.71 -12.77
N PRO A 217 8.14 -8.94 -11.72
CA PRO A 217 9.03 -7.81 -11.89
C PRO A 217 10.28 -8.33 -12.60
N ASP A 218 10.73 -7.62 -13.60
CA ASP A 218 11.89 -7.99 -14.41
C ASP A 218 12.97 -8.60 -13.53
N ALA A 219 13.47 -9.74 -13.95
CA ALA A 219 14.33 -10.66 -13.21
C ALA A 219 15.63 -10.04 -12.66
N GLY A 220 15.65 -8.76 -12.64
CA GLY A 220 16.87 -8.13 -12.33
C GLY A 220 17.00 -7.77 -10.90
N THR A 221 16.08 -7.18 -10.20
CA THR A 221 16.78 -6.54 -9.08
C THR A 221 15.98 -5.59 -8.23
N TRP A 222 14.73 -5.28 -8.56
CA TRP A 222 14.06 -4.16 -7.93
C TRP A 222 13.25 -4.56 -6.69
N THR A 223 13.53 -3.89 -5.56
CA THR A 223 12.80 -4.09 -4.30
C THR A 223 11.36 -3.61 -4.38
N TRP A 224 11.13 -2.45 -5.01
CA TRP A 224 9.81 -1.81 -5.08
C TRP A 224 8.73 -2.69 -5.68
N PRO A 225 8.90 -3.26 -6.90
CA PRO A 225 7.89 -4.12 -7.50
C PRO A 225 7.60 -5.36 -6.65
N ALA A 226 8.62 -6.03 -6.15
CA ALA A 226 8.44 -7.24 -5.34
C ALA A 226 7.69 -6.94 -4.03
N ALA A 227 8.05 -5.86 -3.33
CA ALA A 227 7.41 -5.48 -2.08
C ALA A 227 5.94 -5.07 -2.28
N TYR A 228 5.63 -4.22 -3.27
CA TYR A 228 4.25 -3.82 -3.55
C TYR A 228 3.39 -4.97 -4.08
N GLN A 229 3.97 -5.83 -4.93
CA GLN A 229 3.28 -7.03 -5.40
C GLN A 229 2.95 -7.93 -4.21
N LEU A 230 3.93 -8.22 -3.35
CA LEU A 230 3.75 -9.07 -2.18
C LEU A 230 2.70 -8.53 -1.20
N ILE A 231 2.67 -7.20 -0.96
CA ILE A 231 1.64 -6.55 -0.16
C ILE A 231 0.25 -6.75 -0.79
N THR A 232 0.13 -6.47 -2.08
CA THR A 232 -1.16 -6.54 -2.78
C THR A 232 -1.68 -7.97 -2.87
N LEU A 233 -0.82 -8.94 -3.23
CA LEU A 233 -1.18 -10.35 -3.30
C LEU A 233 -1.50 -10.92 -1.92
N GLY A 234 -0.78 -10.47 -0.89
CA GLY A 234 -1.02 -10.87 0.50
C GLY A 234 -2.40 -10.43 1.00
N GLU A 235 -2.75 -9.16 0.81
CA GLU A 235 -4.09 -8.66 1.15
C GLU A 235 -5.19 -9.39 0.37
N TYR A 236 -4.99 -9.60 -0.93
CA TYR A 236 -5.92 -10.34 -1.75
C TYR A 236 -6.13 -11.77 -1.25
N TYR A 237 -5.03 -12.51 -0.99
CA TYR A 237 -5.13 -13.87 -0.46
C TYR A 237 -5.80 -13.90 0.92
N LEU A 238 -5.46 -12.99 1.80
CA LEU A 238 -6.06 -12.93 3.14
C LEU A 238 -7.56 -12.68 3.08
N MET A 239 -8.02 -11.90 2.12
CA MET A 239 -9.45 -11.62 1.93
C MET A 239 -10.18 -12.75 1.20
N THR A 240 -9.62 -13.33 0.14
CA THR A 240 -10.31 -14.23 -0.78
C THR A 240 -9.99 -15.70 -0.57
N LYS A 241 -8.81 -16.00 0.01
CA LYS A 241 -8.22 -17.34 0.09
C LYS A 241 -7.93 -18.00 -1.27
N ASP A 242 -7.82 -17.19 -2.31
CA ASP A 242 -7.46 -17.65 -3.65
C ASP A 242 -5.97 -18.07 -3.70
N PRO A 243 -5.67 -19.37 -3.85
CA PRO A 243 -4.29 -19.85 -3.79
C PRO A 243 -3.48 -19.53 -5.05
N SER A 244 -4.10 -19.03 -6.10
CA SER A 244 -3.44 -18.76 -7.38
C SER A 244 -2.27 -17.79 -7.28
N VAL A 245 -2.29 -16.92 -6.27
CA VAL A 245 -1.25 -15.91 -6.06
C VAL A 245 -0.05 -16.41 -5.22
N LEU A 246 -0.20 -17.53 -4.51
CA LEU A 246 0.85 -18.04 -3.61
C LEU A 246 2.19 -18.36 -4.29
N PRO A 247 2.22 -18.96 -5.51
CA PRO A 247 3.48 -19.22 -6.19
C PRO A 247 4.29 -17.95 -6.44
N THR A 248 3.64 -16.87 -6.87
CA THR A 248 4.30 -15.59 -7.12
C THR A 248 4.74 -14.92 -5.82
N MET A 249 3.89 -14.93 -4.80
CA MET A 249 4.27 -14.45 -3.46
C MET A 249 5.51 -15.15 -2.91
N LYS A 250 5.61 -16.48 -3.11
CA LYS A 250 6.80 -17.23 -2.70
C LYS A 250 8.05 -16.76 -3.44
N LEU A 251 7.94 -16.53 -4.74
CA LEU A 251 9.05 -16.01 -5.54
C LEU A 251 9.47 -14.60 -5.11
N ASP A 252 8.51 -13.75 -4.73
CA ASP A 252 8.80 -12.41 -4.22
C ASP A 252 9.48 -12.45 -2.85
N VAL A 253 9.07 -13.37 -1.96
CA VAL A 253 9.74 -13.61 -0.68
C VAL A 253 11.20 -14.02 -0.92
N GLU A 254 11.43 -15.05 -1.75
CA GLU A 254 12.76 -15.55 -2.09
C GLU A 254 13.63 -14.43 -2.74
N HIS A 255 13.05 -13.64 -3.64
CA HIS A 255 13.73 -12.54 -4.28
C HIS A 255 14.17 -11.47 -3.27
N LEU A 256 13.26 -11.02 -2.41
CA LEU A 256 13.58 -10.05 -1.36
C LEU A 256 14.66 -10.59 -0.43
N GLU A 257 14.61 -11.87 -0.03
CA GLU A 257 15.67 -12.47 0.77
C GLU A 257 17.04 -12.50 0.06
N GLN A 258 17.06 -12.63 -1.26
CA GLN A 258 18.30 -12.62 -2.07
C GLN A 258 18.92 -11.23 -2.15
N ILE A 259 18.10 -10.19 -2.32
CA ILE A 259 18.58 -8.81 -2.52
C ILE A 259 18.71 -8.00 -1.23
N GLN A 260 18.35 -8.55 -0.08
CA GLN A 260 18.59 -7.92 1.21
C GLN A 260 20.08 -7.69 1.47
N TYR A 261 20.46 -6.52 1.93
CA TYR A 261 21.82 -6.24 2.34
C TYR A 261 22.24 -7.13 3.49
N LYS A 262 23.38 -7.79 3.36
CA LYS A 262 23.95 -8.73 4.33
C LYS A 262 25.39 -8.36 4.62
N TYR A 263 25.75 -8.43 5.85
CA TYR A 263 27.14 -8.38 6.23
C TYR A 263 27.78 -9.80 6.22
N PRO A 264 29.02 -9.98 5.80
CA PRO A 264 29.83 -9.05 5.00
C PRO A 264 29.33 -8.94 3.57
N ILE A 265 29.41 -7.74 2.98
CA ILE A 265 29.07 -7.54 1.58
C ILE A 265 30.23 -8.11 0.74
N PRO A 266 30.07 -9.27 0.07
CA PRO A 266 31.21 -10.06 -0.42
C PRO A 266 32.07 -9.34 -1.47
N PHE A 267 31.51 -8.39 -2.20
CA PHE A 267 32.19 -7.72 -3.30
C PHE A 267 32.95 -6.45 -2.88
N LEU A 268 32.77 -5.97 -1.67
CA LEU A 268 33.49 -4.78 -1.18
C LEU A 268 34.81 -5.11 -0.51
N PHE A 269 35.08 -6.40 -0.18
CA PHE A 269 36.24 -6.76 0.63
C PHE A 269 36.90 -8.07 0.17
N ASP A 270 38.11 -7.93 -0.34
CA ASP A 270 39.07 -9.01 -0.33
C ASP A 270 39.71 -9.02 1.08
N ARG A 271 39.44 -10.07 1.86
CA ARG A 271 39.88 -10.16 3.25
C ARG A 271 41.42 -9.99 3.32
N GLY A 272 41.85 -8.93 3.98
CA GLY A 272 43.25 -8.66 4.27
C GLY A 272 43.92 -7.61 3.36
N LYS A 273 43.17 -7.00 2.43
CA LYS A 273 43.70 -5.86 1.66
C LYS A 273 42.95 -4.58 2.02
N PRO A 274 43.63 -3.45 2.26
CA PRO A 274 42.93 -2.18 2.42
C PRO A 274 42.15 -1.84 1.12
N LEU A 275 40.91 -1.43 1.25
CA LEU A 275 40.12 -0.95 0.13
C LEU A 275 40.73 0.37 -0.34
N VAL A 276 41.26 0.38 -1.54
CA VAL A 276 41.79 1.59 -2.18
C VAL A 276 40.86 1.93 -3.35
N VAL A 277 40.16 3.05 -3.26
CA VAL A 277 39.32 3.57 -4.36
C VAL A 277 39.86 4.92 -4.76
N ASN A 278 40.28 5.06 -6.04
CA ASN A 278 40.88 6.28 -6.59
C ASN A 278 42.05 6.83 -5.74
N GLY A 279 42.90 5.93 -5.25
CA GLY A 279 44.07 6.30 -4.46
C GLY A 279 43.80 6.65 -2.99
N VAL A 280 42.55 6.55 -2.53
CA VAL A 280 42.17 6.75 -1.11
C VAL A 280 42.06 5.40 -0.43
N THR A 281 42.85 5.20 0.61
CA THR A 281 42.79 4.00 1.48
C THR A 281 41.72 4.20 2.53
N PHE A 282 40.77 3.28 2.60
CA PHE A 282 39.70 3.32 3.62
C PHE A 282 40.09 2.50 4.83
N ASP A 283 39.86 3.08 6.01
CA ASP A 283 40.00 2.42 7.28
C ASP A 283 38.97 1.30 7.43
N TYR A 284 39.45 0.05 7.60
CA TYR A 284 38.59 -1.12 7.64
C TYR A 284 37.59 -1.08 8.82
N ASP A 285 38.00 -0.59 10.00
CA ASP A 285 37.09 -0.56 11.15
C ASP A 285 36.00 0.50 11.02
N LYS A 286 36.32 1.66 10.48
CA LYS A 286 35.30 2.68 10.15
C LYS A 286 34.36 2.21 9.07
N LEU A 287 34.89 1.53 8.06
CA LEU A 287 34.10 0.99 6.98
C LEU A 287 33.22 -0.17 7.45
N LYS A 288 33.73 -1.03 8.35
CA LYS A 288 32.96 -2.09 9.00
C LYS A 288 31.80 -1.52 9.80
N ALA A 289 32.01 -0.49 10.60
CA ALA A 289 30.94 0.17 11.36
C ALA A 289 29.86 0.73 10.44
N ALA A 290 30.24 1.37 9.32
CA ALA A 290 29.29 1.87 8.31
C ALA A 290 28.50 0.74 7.65
N ILE A 291 29.14 -0.40 7.39
CA ILE A 291 28.49 -1.57 6.76
C ILE A 291 27.53 -2.26 7.73
N ASP A 292 27.86 -2.35 9.01
CA ASP A 292 26.94 -2.88 10.03
C ASP A 292 25.63 -2.09 10.10
N LEU A 293 25.66 -0.79 9.73
CA LEU A 293 24.46 0.04 9.62
C LEU A 293 23.59 -0.31 8.40
N TYR A 294 24.15 -0.96 7.37
CA TYR A 294 23.42 -1.34 6.15
C TYR A 294 22.82 -2.74 6.24
N ASP A 295 23.26 -3.55 7.20
CA ASP A 295 22.81 -4.92 7.36
C ASP A 295 21.31 -4.99 7.61
N GLY A 296 20.62 -5.80 6.81
CA GLY A 296 19.18 -6.01 6.89
C GLY A 296 18.35 -5.04 6.05
N GLY A 297 18.92 -3.95 5.53
CA GLY A 297 18.21 -2.98 4.71
C GLY A 297 17.99 -3.45 3.27
N PHE A 298 17.18 -2.68 2.54
CA PHE A 298 16.91 -2.86 1.11
C PHE A 298 17.16 -1.56 0.37
N GLY A 299 17.91 -1.64 -0.74
CA GLY A 299 18.04 -0.54 -1.69
C GLY A 299 16.91 -0.52 -2.73
N HIS A 300 17.10 0.23 -3.81
CA HIS A 300 16.20 0.13 -4.95
C HIS A 300 16.22 -1.28 -5.55
N GLY A 301 17.37 -1.93 -5.56
CA GLY A 301 17.62 -3.25 -6.12
C GLY A 301 18.72 -3.99 -5.38
N SER A 302 19.46 -4.85 -6.09
CA SER A 302 20.54 -5.66 -5.53
C SER A 302 21.58 -4.84 -4.78
N PRO A 303 22.21 -5.42 -3.73
CA PRO A 303 23.29 -4.78 -3.01
C PRO A 303 24.43 -4.33 -3.94
N GLY A 304 24.92 -3.10 -3.74
CA GLY A 304 26.03 -2.54 -4.51
C GLY A 304 25.68 -1.28 -5.31
N GLY A 305 24.39 -0.91 -5.36
CA GLY A 305 23.93 0.33 -6.00
C GLY A 305 23.82 1.51 -5.03
N TYR A 306 22.65 2.09 -4.95
CA TYR A 306 22.35 3.32 -4.22
C TYR A 306 22.52 3.22 -2.69
N GLY A 307 22.50 2.03 -2.15
CA GLY A 307 22.46 1.77 -0.72
C GLY A 307 21.04 1.50 -0.20
N PRO A 308 20.94 0.96 1.02
CA PRO A 308 19.63 0.64 1.58
C PRO A 308 18.89 1.89 2.06
N MET A 309 17.56 1.84 1.93
CA MET A 309 16.65 2.91 2.30
C MET A 309 15.60 2.42 3.27
N GLN A 310 15.11 3.30 4.11
CA GLN A 310 14.07 2.97 5.08
C GLN A 310 12.76 2.58 4.40
N TYR A 311 12.35 3.31 3.36
CA TYR A 311 11.06 3.04 2.69
C TYR A 311 11.00 1.63 2.09
N THR A 312 11.98 1.26 1.29
CA THR A 312 12.05 -0.08 0.67
C THR A 312 12.12 -1.19 1.72
N THR A 313 12.86 -0.95 2.80
CA THR A 313 12.97 -1.91 3.90
C THR A 313 11.64 -2.10 4.62
N ILE A 314 10.93 -1.02 4.93
CA ILE A 314 9.62 -1.08 5.58
C ILE A 314 8.60 -1.80 4.70
N LEU A 315 8.56 -1.50 3.40
CA LEU A 315 7.66 -2.16 2.46
C LEU A 315 7.95 -3.66 2.33
N ALA A 316 9.22 -4.04 2.25
CA ALA A 316 9.61 -5.45 2.25
C ALA A 316 9.16 -6.17 3.53
N VAL A 317 9.32 -5.53 4.70
CA VAL A 317 8.86 -6.07 5.98
C VAL A 317 7.34 -6.22 6.03
N ILE A 318 6.56 -5.24 5.56
CA ILE A 318 5.10 -5.36 5.48
C ILE A 318 4.71 -6.54 4.56
N GLY A 319 5.32 -6.63 3.37
CA GLY A 319 5.09 -7.70 2.42
C GLY A 319 5.42 -9.07 3.02
N TRP A 320 6.55 -9.23 3.67
CA TRP A 320 6.96 -10.46 4.34
C TRP A 320 5.99 -10.89 5.45
N GLN A 321 5.54 -9.94 6.28
CA GLN A 321 4.58 -10.25 7.34
C GLN A 321 3.22 -10.67 6.79
N LEU A 322 2.77 -10.07 5.69
CA LEU A 322 1.57 -10.52 5.00
C LEU A 322 1.77 -11.91 4.38
N ALA A 323 2.95 -12.19 3.83
CA ALA A 323 3.29 -13.52 3.30
C ALA A 323 3.27 -14.60 4.42
N GLU A 324 3.83 -14.32 5.60
CA GLU A 324 3.74 -15.23 6.76
C GLU A 324 2.28 -15.48 7.18
N ARG A 325 1.44 -14.45 7.16
CA ARG A 325 -0.01 -14.60 7.43
C ARG A 325 -0.73 -15.41 6.34
N CYS A 326 -0.17 -15.47 5.14
CA CYS A 326 -0.65 -16.32 4.05
C CYS A 326 -0.13 -17.77 4.14
N GLY A 327 0.73 -18.08 5.13
CA GLY A 327 1.30 -19.41 5.36
C GLY A 327 2.62 -19.66 4.61
N LEU A 328 3.23 -18.61 4.07
CA LEU A 328 4.57 -18.70 3.49
C LEU A 328 5.63 -18.49 4.60
N THR A 329 6.80 -19.06 4.37
CA THR A 329 7.93 -18.94 5.31
C THR A 329 8.85 -17.81 4.88
N VAL A 330 9.13 -16.92 5.80
CA VAL A 330 10.21 -15.92 5.70
C VAL A 330 11.29 -16.32 6.70
N THR A 331 12.56 -16.20 6.29
CA THR A 331 13.69 -16.54 7.17
C THR A 331 13.72 -15.62 8.40
N PRO A 332 13.53 -16.12 9.63
CA PRO A 332 13.42 -15.26 10.83
C PRO A 332 14.59 -14.31 11.03
N ALA A 333 15.82 -14.76 10.74
CA ALA A 333 17.01 -13.92 10.82
C ALA A 333 16.98 -12.74 9.84
N ARG A 334 16.35 -12.91 8.65
CA ARG A 334 16.16 -11.86 7.66
C ARG A 334 15.18 -10.81 8.12
N MET A 335 14.05 -11.24 8.64
CA MET A 335 13.04 -10.37 9.23
C MET A 335 13.63 -9.58 10.40
N ALA A 336 14.35 -10.23 11.31
CA ALA A 336 14.98 -9.60 12.45
C ALA A 336 16.01 -8.54 12.02
N SER A 337 16.82 -8.83 11.00
CA SER A 337 17.81 -7.90 10.45
C SER A 337 17.15 -6.68 9.83
N ALA A 338 16.04 -6.87 9.09
CA ALA A 338 15.28 -5.75 8.52
C ALA A 338 14.69 -4.82 9.58
N PHE A 339 14.13 -5.37 10.66
CA PHE A 339 13.67 -4.57 11.79
C PHE A 339 14.81 -3.81 12.49
N LYS A 340 15.98 -4.44 12.65
CA LYS A 340 17.18 -3.76 13.15
C LYS A 340 17.54 -2.54 12.30
N TYR A 341 17.47 -2.68 10.97
CA TYR A 341 17.72 -1.58 10.05
C TYR A 341 16.69 -0.45 10.21
N ILE A 342 15.38 -0.78 10.33
CA ILE A 342 14.32 0.22 10.57
C ILE A 342 14.56 0.94 11.91
N HIS A 343 14.95 0.20 12.95
CA HIS A 343 15.30 0.75 14.25
C HIS A 343 16.41 1.81 14.14
N HIS A 344 17.49 1.50 13.43
CA HIS A 344 18.60 2.43 13.24
C HIS A 344 18.20 3.71 12.51
N GLY A 345 17.25 3.64 11.61
CA GLY A 345 16.74 4.80 10.87
C GLY A 345 15.58 5.54 11.56
N THR A 346 15.17 5.11 12.75
CA THR A 346 14.07 5.75 13.50
C THR A 346 14.64 6.48 14.72
N ASN A 347 14.38 7.77 14.82
CA ASN A 347 14.82 8.55 15.97
C ASN A 347 13.88 8.45 17.18
N ALA A 348 14.24 9.14 18.27
CA ALA A 348 13.50 9.12 19.53
C ALA A 348 12.04 9.59 19.40
N SER A 349 11.74 10.49 18.45
CA SER A 349 10.38 10.99 18.23
C SER A 349 9.54 10.17 17.28
N GLY A 350 10.10 9.15 16.62
CA GLY A 350 9.41 8.34 15.62
C GLY A 350 9.53 8.88 14.19
N ASN A 351 10.39 9.86 13.94
CA ASN A 351 10.77 10.23 12.60
C ASN A 351 11.64 9.14 11.98
N VAL A 352 11.24 8.66 10.80
CA VAL A 352 11.99 7.68 10.03
C VAL A 352 12.82 8.40 8.97
N GLY A 353 14.15 8.27 9.05
CA GLY A 353 15.12 8.85 8.14
C GLY A 353 15.01 8.30 6.70
N TYR A 354 15.96 8.70 5.87
CA TYR A 354 16.03 8.21 4.49
C TYR A 354 16.79 6.88 4.41
N GLY A 355 17.98 6.81 5.02
CA GLY A 355 18.85 5.64 5.10
C GLY A 355 19.02 5.14 6.53
N SER A 356 20.10 4.39 6.76
CA SER A 356 20.48 3.89 8.08
C SER A 356 21.06 4.96 8.99
N GLU A 357 21.69 5.96 8.38
CA GLU A 357 22.25 7.07 9.14
C GLU A 357 21.20 8.15 9.31
N PHE A 358 21.04 8.58 10.53
CA PHE A 358 20.32 9.80 10.88
C PHE A 358 21.14 11.03 10.48
N THR A 359 21.61 11.07 9.23
CA THR A 359 22.43 12.17 8.70
C THR A 359 21.69 13.49 8.60
N PHE A 360 20.40 13.49 8.91
CA PHE A 360 19.56 14.68 8.99
C PHE A 360 19.39 15.21 10.41
N ASP A 361 20.27 14.85 11.32
CA ASP A 361 20.30 15.34 12.71
C ASP A 361 20.58 16.86 12.86
N GLY A 362 20.72 17.57 11.77
CA GLY A 362 20.69 19.02 11.79
C GLY A 362 19.30 19.61 12.11
N TYR A 363 18.27 18.77 12.19
CA TYR A 363 16.90 19.20 12.49
C TYR A 363 16.51 18.73 13.88
N SER A 364 16.58 19.68 14.81
CA SER A 364 16.16 19.45 16.18
C SER A 364 14.66 19.21 16.23
N ILE A 365 14.26 17.99 16.51
CA ILE A 365 12.89 17.55 16.83
C ILE A 365 12.32 18.27 18.06
N ASN A 366 13.20 18.93 18.82
CA ASN A 366 12.82 19.72 19.98
C ASN A 366 12.24 21.10 19.59
N ASP A 367 12.18 21.43 18.30
CA ASP A 367 11.51 22.61 17.79
C ASP A 367 10.35 22.22 16.87
N PRO A 368 9.12 22.05 17.41
CA PRO A 368 7.92 21.75 16.61
C PRO A 368 7.63 22.81 15.54
N GLU A 369 8.02 24.06 15.78
CA GLU A 369 7.81 25.14 14.81
C GLU A 369 8.80 25.08 13.65
N ALA A 370 10.05 24.71 13.89
CA ALA A 370 11.02 24.46 12.83
C ALA A 370 10.56 23.29 11.93
N TYR A 371 9.93 22.30 12.56
CA TYR A 371 9.31 21.17 11.90
C TYR A 371 8.17 21.61 10.96
N MET A 372 7.30 22.46 11.44
CA MET A 372 6.17 23.04 10.69
C MET A 372 6.62 24.00 9.57
N ARG A 373 7.84 24.55 9.66
CA ARG A 373 8.40 25.47 8.65
C ARG A 373 9.06 24.77 7.45
N GLY A 374 8.90 23.48 7.29
CA GLY A 374 9.34 22.76 6.09
C GLY A 374 10.82 22.42 6.06
N THR A 375 11.42 22.13 7.19
CA THR A 375 12.85 21.82 7.30
C THR A 375 13.22 20.34 7.16
N GLY A 376 12.34 19.50 6.61
CA GLY A 376 12.68 18.15 6.17
C GLY A 376 12.01 17.01 6.95
N GLY A 377 11.48 17.25 8.13
CA GLY A 377 10.83 16.23 8.94
C GLY A 377 9.47 15.80 8.36
N GLU A 378 8.76 16.70 7.69
CA GLU A 378 7.51 16.42 6.98
C GLU A 378 7.65 15.32 5.93
N ARG A 379 8.85 15.13 5.38
CA ARG A 379 9.12 14.08 4.38
C ARG A 379 9.05 12.65 4.95
N ALA A 380 8.94 12.53 6.25
CA ALA A 380 8.96 11.23 6.92
C ALA A 380 7.57 10.69 7.27
N VAL A 381 6.50 11.50 7.20
CA VAL A 381 5.17 11.09 7.70
C VAL A 381 4.68 9.79 7.07
N GLY A 382 4.79 9.63 5.76
CA GLY A 382 4.43 8.38 5.09
C GLY A 382 5.33 7.21 5.51
N LYS A 383 6.64 7.43 5.66
CA LYS A 383 7.55 6.39 6.16
C LYS A 383 7.20 5.96 7.58
N SER A 384 6.94 6.92 8.46
CA SER A 384 6.52 6.63 9.83
C SER A 384 5.16 5.92 9.86
N GLY A 385 4.26 6.23 8.93
CA GLY A 385 2.99 5.53 8.76
C GLY A 385 3.16 4.09 8.32
N ALA A 386 3.99 3.84 7.32
CA ALA A 386 4.33 2.49 6.89
C ALA A 386 5.04 1.70 8.01
N ALA A 387 5.99 2.33 8.73
CA ALA A 387 6.69 1.71 9.85
C ALA A 387 5.72 1.38 11.01
N LEU A 388 4.76 2.25 11.30
CA LEU A 388 3.71 1.98 12.28
C LEU A 388 2.94 0.70 11.91
N ILE A 389 2.56 0.54 10.63
CA ILE A 389 1.89 -0.66 10.15
C ILE A 389 2.80 -1.88 10.30
N ALA A 390 4.07 -1.80 9.89
CA ALA A 390 5.02 -2.89 10.02
C ALA A 390 5.17 -3.38 11.47
N TYR A 391 5.29 -2.45 12.44
CA TYR A 391 5.39 -2.81 13.85
C TYR A 391 4.06 -3.30 14.45
N LYS A 392 2.91 -2.79 13.99
CA LYS A 392 1.60 -3.34 14.39
C LYS A 392 1.39 -4.77 13.86
N LEU A 393 1.87 -5.08 12.68
CA LEU A 393 1.84 -6.43 12.15
C LEU A 393 2.75 -7.39 12.92
N ALA A 394 3.80 -6.90 13.53
CA ALA A 394 4.73 -7.64 14.39
C ALA A 394 4.46 -7.43 15.89
N ALA A 395 3.20 -7.50 16.30
CA ALA A 395 2.77 -7.18 17.65
C ALA A 395 3.44 -8.03 18.75
N GLU A 396 3.93 -9.23 18.40
CA GLU A 396 4.64 -10.13 19.30
C GLU A 396 6.10 -9.71 19.59
N ARG A 397 6.64 -8.77 18.82
CA ARG A 397 7.99 -8.25 19.06
C ARG A 397 8.04 -7.46 20.37
N PRO A 398 9.10 -7.64 21.20
CA PRO A 398 9.21 -6.94 22.47
C PRO A 398 9.19 -5.42 22.37
N ASP A 399 9.72 -4.88 21.25
CA ASP A 399 9.83 -3.44 20.98
C ASP A 399 8.65 -2.85 20.23
N SER A 400 7.68 -3.67 19.78
CA SER A 400 6.56 -3.23 18.92
C SER A 400 5.76 -2.09 19.55
N THR A 401 5.32 -2.24 20.78
CA THR A 401 4.52 -1.22 21.48
C THR A 401 5.26 0.11 21.60
N GLU A 402 6.56 0.07 21.91
CA GLU A 402 7.40 1.27 22.01
C GLU A 402 7.43 2.02 20.68
N TYR A 403 7.76 1.32 19.59
CA TYR A 403 7.88 1.94 18.26
C TYR A 403 6.55 2.42 17.72
N VAL A 404 5.47 1.67 17.89
CA VAL A 404 4.12 2.13 17.53
C VAL A 404 3.79 3.44 18.24
N ASN A 405 4.09 3.58 19.52
CA ASN A 405 3.85 4.81 20.26
C ASN A 405 4.75 5.97 19.79
N LYS A 406 6.02 5.71 19.44
CA LYS A 406 6.90 6.72 18.84
C LYS A 406 6.29 7.25 17.53
N TYR A 407 5.86 6.37 16.63
CA TYR A 407 5.23 6.78 15.37
C TYR A 407 3.91 7.53 15.57
N LYS A 408 3.08 7.13 16.52
CA LYS A 408 1.86 7.89 16.89
C LYS A 408 2.18 9.29 17.38
N ASN A 409 3.19 9.44 18.23
CA ASN A 409 3.63 10.76 18.71
C ASN A 409 4.17 11.61 17.56
N PHE A 410 4.89 11.00 16.63
CA PHE A 410 5.38 11.69 15.45
C PHE A 410 4.25 12.23 14.57
N TYR A 411 3.20 11.46 14.36
CA TYR A 411 2.02 11.94 13.64
C TYR A 411 1.43 13.21 14.26
N LYS A 412 1.35 13.28 15.58
CA LYS A 412 0.73 14.42 16.30
C LYS A 412 1.47 15.74 16.08
N ILE A 413 2.73 15.69 15.67
CA ILE A 413 3.55 16.88 15.40
C ILE A 413 3.83 17.09 13.91
N ALA A 414 3.80 16.04 13.10
CA ALA A 414 4.23 16.07 11.70
C ALA A 414 3.09 15.97 10.68
N TYR A 415 1.85 15.87 11.12
CA TYR A 415 0.67 15.66 10.28
C TYR A 415 0.56 16.63 9.09
N SER A 416 0.94 17.90 9.30
CA SER A 416 0.84 18.94 8.27
C SER A 416 1.76 18.73 7.07
N GLY A 417 2.82 17.97 7.26
CA GLY A 417 3.82 17.71 6.23
C GLY A 417 3.48 16.59 5.25
N LEU A 418 2.33 15.95 5.40
CA LEU A 418 1.97 14.76 4.63
C LEU A 418 2.04 14.97 3.10
N PRO A 419 1.55 16.06 2.51
CA PRO A 419 1.69 16.32 1.08
C PRO A 419 3.11 16.68 0.64
N ASN A 420 4.01 16.97 1.57
CA ASN A 420 5.39 17.38 1.31
C ASN A 420 6.39 16.23 1.30
N GLY A 421 5.93 15.01 1.51
CA GLY A 421 6.79 13.85 1.63
C GLY A 421 7.58 13.54 0.37
N HIS A 422 8.61 12.73 0.54
CA HIS A 422 9.38 12.23 -0.58
C HIS A 422 8.53 11.33 -1.48
N ALA A 423 8.61 11.54 -2.80
CA ALA A 423 7.75 10.91 -3.81
C ALA A 423 6.25 11.10 -3.53
N ASP A 424 5.90 12.26 -3.18
CA ASP A 424 4.64 12.88 -2.76
C ASP A 424 3.37 12.01 -2.74
N GLY A 425 2.71 11.86 -3.86
CA GLY A 425 1.36 11.33 -3.89
C GLY A 425 1.24 9.85 -3.57
N ASN A 426 2.15 9.02 -4.07
CA ASN A 426 1.98 7.58 -3.93
C ASN A 426 2.56 7.00 -2.64
N LEU A 427 3.66 7.55 -2.17
CA LEU A 427 4.33 7.01 -1.00
C LEU A 427 3.86 7.69 0.27
N ASN A 428 4.01 9.01 0.31
CA ASN A 428 3.75 9.73 1.54
C ASN A 428 2.26 9.85 1.84
N ILE A 429 1.45 10.17 0.81
CA ILE A 429 -0.01 10.27 0.93
C ILE A 429 -0.63 8.91 1.24
N PHE A 430 -0.26 7.87 0.47
CA PHE A 430 -0.78 6.53 0.69
C PHE A 430 -0.50 6.06 2.12
N TRP A 431 0.77 5.95 2.48
CA TRP A 431 1.17 5.37 3.77
C TRP A 431 0.89 6.29 4.95
N GLY A 432 0.89 7.61 4.72
CA GLY A 432 0.55 8.58 5.75
C GLY A 432 -0.91 8.52 6.15
N PHE A 433 -1.85 8.52 5.20
CA PHE A 433 -3.27 8.38 5.53
C PHE A 433 -3.62 6.99 6.04
N VAL A 434 -3.19 5.94 5.34
CA VAL A 434 -3.46 4.55 5.77
C VAL A 434 -2.87 4.28 7.15
N GLY A 435 -1.63 4.74 7.41
CA GLY A 435 -0.98 4.64 8.71
C GLY A 435 -1.72 5.38 9.82
N SER A 436 -2.30 6.55 9.54
CA SER A 436 -3.11 7.28 10.52
C SER A 436 -4.37 6.51 10.93
N GLY A 437 -5.00 5.81 9.99
CA GLY A 437 -6.13 4.92 10.25
C GLY A 437 -5.71 3.67 11.04
N ALA A 438 -4.59 3.06 10.63
CA ALA A 438 -4.05 1.89 11.28
C ALA A 438 -3.48 2.16 12.69
N ALA A 439 -3.26 3.43 13.06
CA ALA A 439 -2.74 3.81 14.37
C ALA A 439 -3.64 3.37 15.54
N ASP A 440 -4.93 3.19 15.31
CA ASP A 440 -5.92 2.93 16.37
C ASP A 440 -5.81 3.97 17.50
N ASP A 441 -5.73 5.24 17.09
CA ASP A 441 -5.57 6.41 17.96
C ASP A 441 -6.38 7.57 17.37
N ASP A 442 -7.48 7.90 18.02
CA ASP A 442 -8.41 8.93 17.53
C ASP A 442 -7.73 10.31 17.39
N ALA A 443 -6.79 10.64 18.26
CA ALA A 443 -6.06 11.91 18.18
C ALA A 443 -5.17 11.95 16.92
N VAL A 444 -4.49 10.86 16.59
CA VAL A 444 -3.69 10.74 15.36
C VAL A 444 -4.56 10.90 14.13
N LEU A 445 -5.68 10.16 14.09
CA LEU A 445 -6.60 10.20 12.97
C LEU A 445 -7.24 11.58 12.80
N ARG A 446 -7.75 12.17 13.90
CA ARG A 446 -8.39 13.50 13.87
C ARG A 446 -7.42 14.59 13.42
N THR A 447 -6.24 14.62 14.04
CA THR A 447 -5.24 15.64 13.70
C THR A 447 -4.87 15.55 12.21
N THR A 448 -4.64 14.34 11.69
CA THR A 448 -4.28 14.13 10.29
C THR A 448 -5.44 14.49 9.35
N MET A 449 -6.63 13.95 9.60
CA MET A 449 -7.74 14.09 8.66
C MET A 449 -8.37 15.48 8.67
N ASP A 450 -8.53 16.10 9.84
CA ASP A 450 -9.16 17.42 9.95
C ASP A 450 -8.30 18.52 9.32
N TYR A 451 -6.99 18.43 9.48
CA TYR A 451 -6.07 19.37 8.84
C TYR A 451 -6.13 19.29 7.32
N HIS A 452 -6.29 18.10 6.76
CA HIS A 452 -6.21 17.92 5.31
C HIS A 452 -7.56 18.06 4.57
N LYS A 453 -8.66 18.41 5.22
CA LYS A 453 -9.97 18.61 4.57
C LYS A 453 -9.90 19.57 3.37
N ALA A 454 -9.29 20.72 3.58
CA ALA A 454 -9.13 21.73 2.51
C ALA A 454 -8.23 21.21 1.38
N TRP A 455 -7.11 20.56 1.74
CA TRP A 455 -6.20 19.96 0.78
C TRP A 455 -6.89 18.87 -0.05
N ILE A 456 -7.69 18.01 0.58
CA ILE A 456 -8.48 16.97 -0.10
C ILE A 456 -9.46 17.59 -1.09
N ASN A 457 -10.16 18.68 -0.69
CA ASN A 457 -11.06 19.38 -1.59
C ASN A 457 -10.35 19.98 -2.80
N MET A 458 -9.13 20.50 -2.62
CA MET A 458 -8.31 21.04 -3.72
C MET A 458 -7.77 19.94 -4.64
N SER A 459 -7.44 18.76 -4.09
CA SER A 459 -6.87 17.64 -4.85
C SER A 459 -7.89 16.92 -5.71
N ARG A 460 -9.19 17.04 -5.43
CA ARG A 460 -10.26 16.41 -6.20
C ARG A 460 -10.37 17.02 -7.59
N CYS A 461 -10.69 16.17 -8.56
CA CYS A 461 -11.06 16.58 -9.90
C CYS A 461 -12.59 16.46 -10.11
N PHE A 462 -13.13 17.15 -11.10
CA PHE A 462 -14.56 17.15 -11.41
C PHE A 462 -15.06 15.78 -11.90
N ASP A 463 -14.17 14.92 -12.39
CA ASP A 463 -14.45 13.57 -12.89
C ASP A 463 -14.39 12.47 -11.79
N GLY A 464 -14.12 12.87 -10.55
CA GLY A 464 -14.01 11.96 -9.41
C GLY A 464 -12.59 11.46 -9.11
N SER A 465 -11.63 11.75 -9.98
CA SER A 465 -10.21 11.46 -9.74
C SER A 465 -9.57 12.46 -8.79
N TYR A 466 -8.29 12.24 -8.49
CA TYR A 466 -7.45 13.08 -7.64
C TYR A 466 -6.11 13.36 -8.29
N VAL A 467 -5.52 14.50 -7.95
CA VAL A 467 -4.16 14.88 -8.37
C VAL A 467 -3.32 15.25 -7.16
N VAL A 468 -2.01 15.15 -7.30
CA VAL A 468 -1.07 15.64 -6.28
C VAL A 468 -1.14 17.15 -6.20
N GLN A 469 -1.28 17.69 -5.01
CA GLN A 469 -1.42 19.11 -4.76
C GLN A 469 -0.66 19.57 -3.53
N PRO A 470 -0.08 20.78 -3.61
CA PRO A 470 0.38 21.43 -4.82
C PRO A 470 1.58 20.71 -5.40
N ASN A 471 1.97 21.08 -6.61
CA ASN A 471 3.19 20.56 -7.21
C ASN A 471 4.40 20.90 -6.32
N ARG A 472 5.21 19.91 -5.98
CA ARG A 472 6.30 20.04 -5.00
C ARG A 472 7.41 21.00 -5.44
N HIS A 473 7.74 20.99 -6.72
CA HIS A 473 8.77 21.83 -7.31
C HIS A 473 8.16 22.55 -8.50
N ALA A 474 8.07 23.86 -8.42
CA ALA A 474 7.48 24.67 -9.46
C ALA A 474 8.17 24.55 -10.83
N GLY A 475 9.39 24.05 -10.88
CA GLY A 475 10.15 23.77 -12.10
C GLY A 475 10.44 22.31 -12.34
N ASP A 476 10.14 21.42 -11.41
CA ASP A 476 10.41 20.00 -11.50
C ASP A 476 9.14 19.27 -11.91
N ASP A 477 9.06 19.03 -13.18
CA ASP A 477 7.97 18.32 -13.79
C ASP A 477 8.30 16.86 -13.99
N ASP A 478 8.95 16.33 -13.00
CA ASP A 478 9.40 14.97 -13.00
C ASP A 478 8.25 14.05 -12.53
N ALA A 479 7.90 13.07 -13.34
CA ALA A 479 6.95 12.02 -12.99
C ALA A 479 7.29 11.29 -11.68
N TYR A 480 8.52 11.37 -11.22
CA TYR A 480 8.95 10.85 -9.93
C TYR A 480 8.31 11.57 -8.75
N TYR A 481 8.09 12.88 -8.84
CA TYR A 481 7.44 13.69 -7.80
C TYR A 481 5.94 13.87 -8.06
N HIS A 482 5.50 13.65 -9.28
CA HIS A 482 4.11 13.67 -9.69
C HIS A 482 3.64 12.25 -9.93
N SER A 483 3.03 11.68 -8.95
CA SER A 483 2.34 10.43 -9.14
C SER A 483 1.30 10.56 -10.22
N SER A 484 1.13 9.50 -10.98
CA SER A 484 0.05 9.44 -11.93
C SER A 484 -1.28 9.71 -11.19
N ARG A 485 -2.19 10.39 -11.84
CA ARG A 485 -3.55 10.64 -11.35
C ARG A 485 -4.23 9.35 -10.85
N TYR A 486 -3.92 8.22 -11.47
CA TYR A 486 -4.40 6.91 -11.06
C TYR A 486 -3.91 6.50 -9.66
N GLY A 487 -2.63 6.69 -9.38
CA GLY A 487 -2.04 6.32 -8.09
C GLY A 487 -2.60 7.13 -6.94
N ILE A 488 -2.72 8.46 -7.11
CA ILE A 488 -3.28 9.33 -6.06
C ILE A 488 -4.78 9.07 -5.87
N THR A 489 -5.53 8.77 -6.93
CA THR A 489 -6.95 8.42 -6.84
C THR A 489 -7.15 7.14 -6.03
N GLY A 490 -6.33 6.11 -6.26
CA GLY A 490 -6.34 4.88 -5.47
C GLY A 490 -5.99 5.13 -4.00
N SER A 491 -4.94 5.92 -3.75
CA SER A 491 -4.52 6.30 -2.40
C SER A 491 -5.61 7.05 -1.64
N MET A 492 -6.30 7.97 -2.30
CA MET A 492 -7.40 8.73 -1.71
C MET A 492 -8.64 7.87 -1.49
N ALA A 493 -8.95 6.93 -2.39
CA ALA A 493 -10.05 5.98 -2.17
C ALA A 493 -9.82 5.12 -0.91
N LEU A 494 -8.56 4.73 -0.64
CA LEU A 494 -8.18 4.02 0.60
C LEU A 494 -8.27 4.93 1.83
N ALA A 495 -7.79 6.17 1.73
CA ALA A 495 -7.85 7.14 2.82
C ALA A 495 -9.29 7.47 3.23
N LEU A 496 -10.17 7.68 2.27
CA LEU A 496 -11.60 7.91 2.50
C LEU A 496 -12.33 6.67 3.05
N GLY A 497 -11.75 5.48 2.83
CA GLY A 497 -12.26 4.19 3.32
C GLY A 497 -11.81 3.80 4.73
N ILE A 498 -11.01 4.61 5.43
CA ILE A 498 -10.49 4.30 6.78
C ILE A 498 -11.62 4.06 7.79
N GLY A 499 -12.79 4.68 7.61
CA GLY A 499 -13.95 4.49 8.48
C GLY A 499 -14.57 3.08 8.43
N ALA A 500 -14.30 2.32 7.36
CA ALA A 500 -14.75 0.95 7.18
C ALA A 500 -13.60 0.10 6.59
N PRO A 501 -12.54 -0.17 7.37
CA PRO A 501 -11.35 -0.85 6.88
C PRO A 501 -11.67 -2.28 6.45
N LYS A 502 -11.08 -2.71 5.35
CA LYS A 502 -11.21 -4.07 4.79
C LYS A 502 -9.88 -4.79 4.68
N LEU A 503 -8.79 -4.04 4.68
CA LEU A 503 -7.44 -4.56 4.51
C LEU A 503 -6.70 -4.59 5.86
N ILE A 504 -5.80 -5.52 5.99
CA ILE A 504 -4.94 -5.65 7.18
C ILE A 504 -4.10 -4.39 7.38
N ILE A 505 -3.57 -3.82 6.30
CA ILE A 505 -2.79 -2.57 6.36
C ILE A 505 -3.63 -1.36 6.80
N GLN A 506 -4.95 -1.40 6.68
CA GLN A 506 -5.85 -0.36 7.17
C GLN A 506 -6.19 -0.54 8.66
N GLY A 507 -5.62 -1.53 9.36
CA GLY A 507 -5.93 -1.82 10.74
C GLY A 507 -7.30 -2.49 10.91
N ILE A 508 -7.62 -3.46 10.04
CA ILE A 508 -8.88 -4.19 10.11
C ILE A 508 -9.14 -4.69 11.53
N GLN A 509 -10.31 -4.40 12.05
CA GLN A 509 -10.77 -4.92 13.33
C GLN A 509 -11.76 -6.05 13.07
N VAL A 510 -11.54 -7.17 13.73
CA VAL A 510 -12.50 -8.28 13.72
C VAL A 510 -13.68 -7.87 14.60
N SER A 511 -14.88 -7.77 14.02
CA SER A 511 -16.09 -7.56 14.78
C SER A 511 -16.58 -8.89 15.35
N ILE A 512 -16.63 -9.01 16.66
CA ILE A 512 -17.15 -10.19 17.37
C ILE A 512 -18.38 -9.75 18.14
N PRO A 513 -19.56 -10.32 17.86
CA PRO A 513 -20.78 -9.96 18.58
C PRO A 513 -20.60 -10.08 20.10
N GLY A 514 -21.02 -9.07 20.84
CA GLY A 514 -20.88 -9.03 22.30
C GLY A 514 -19.51 -8.63 22.82
N VAL A 515 -18.53 -8.33 21.94
CA VAL A 515 -17.19 -7.91 22.34
C VAL A 515 -16.94 -6.47 21.92
N ASN A 516 -16.66 -5.60 22.88
CA ASN A 516 -16.20 -4.23 22.62
C ASN A 516 -14.67 -4.18 22.73
N PRO A 517 -13.94 -4.13 21.61
CA PRO A 517 -12.48 -4.18 21.63
C PRO A 517 -11.82 -3.08 22.47
N LYS A 518 -12.45 -1.90 22.52
CA LYS A 518 -11.90 -0.74 23.26
C LYS A 518 -12.04 -0.88 24.79
N ALA A 519 -12.90 -1.76 25.24
CA ALA A 519 -13.10 -2.03 26.68
C ALA A 519 -12.22 -3.18 27.20
N LEU A 520 -11.64 -3.99 26.30
CA LEU A 520 -10.82 -5.15 26.67
C LEU A 520 -9.51 -4.74 27.36
N LYS A 521 -9.12 -5.53 28.36
CA LYS A 521 -7.89 -5.34 29.12
C LYS A 521 -7.19 -6.69 29.36
N GLY A 522 -5.88 -6.62 29.58
CA GLY A 522 -5.07 -7.78 29.99
C GLY A 522 -5.16 -8.95 29.01
N LYS A 523 -5.50 -10.13 29.51
CA LYS A 523 -5.57 -11.37 28.72
C LYS A 523 -6.68 -11.36 27.68
N LEU A 524 -7.82 -10.70 27.93
CA LEU A 524 -8.90 -10.59 26.96
C LEU A 524 -8.51 -9.72 25.77
N ASP A 525 -7.80 -8.61 26.00
CA ASP A 525 -7.24 -7.80 24.94
C ASP A 525 -6.21 -8.59 24.11
N THR A 526 -5.35 -9.37 24.80
CA THR A 526 -4.40 -10.28 24.15
C THR A 526 -5.12 -11.34 23.29
N ALA A 527 -6.19 -11.93 23.81
CA ALA A 527 -6.99 -12.93 23.09
C ALA A 527 -7.64 -12.33 21.83
N TYR A 528 -8.25 -11.15 21.96
CA TYR A 528 -8.87 -10.47 20.83
C TYR A 528 -7.82 -10.08 19.76
N LYS A 529 -6.68 -9.51 20.15
CA LYS A 529 -5.60 -9.19 19.23
C LYS A 529 -5.08 -10.41 18.49
N ALA A 530 -4.94 -11.54 19.19
CA ALA A 530 -4.56 -12.80 18.57
C ALA A 530 -5.59 -13.31 17.55
N ILE A 531 -6.90 -13.06 17.76
CA ILE A 531 -7.94 -13.35 16.76
C ILE A 531 -7.79 -12.43 15.54
N VAL A 532 -7.57 -11.14 15.74
CA VAL A 532 -7.32 -10.18 14.66
C VAL A 532 -6.14 -10.64 13.81
N ASP A 533 -5.09 -11.12 14.45
CA ASP A 533 -3.89 -11.66 13.80
C ASP A 533 -4.07 -13.08 13.24
N LYS A 534 -5.28 -13.67 13.36
CA LYS A 534 -5.58 -15.06 12.99
C LYS A 534 -4.69 -16.10 13.69
N SER A 535 -4.13 -15.74 14.83
CA SER A 535 -3.33 -16.60 15.71
C SER A 535 -4.22 -17.27 16.75
N TYR A 536 -5.16 -18.08 16.29
CA TYR A 536 -6.23 -18.63 17.14
C TYR A 536 -5.71 -19.49 18.30
N ALA A 537 -4.64 -20.25 18.10
CA ALA A 537 -4.00 -20.99 19.18
C ALA A 537 -3.51 -20.09 20.33
N LYS A 538 -2.90 -18.94 20.01
CA LYS A 538 -2.50 -17.94 21.02
C LYS A 538 -3.72 -17.35 21.74
N SER A 539 -4.79 -17.08 20.99
CA SER A 539 -6.04 -16.59 21.57
C SER A 539 -6.63 -17.60 22.54
N LEU A 540 -6.67 -18.87 22.18
CA LEU A 540 -7.17 -19.96 23.05
C LEU A 540 -6.39 -20.07 24.36
N VAL A 541 -5.05 -19.93 24.30
CA VAL A 541 -4.21 -19.87 25.50
C VAL A 541 -4.63 -18.72 26.41
N ALA A 542 -4.86 -17.53 25.85
CA ALA A 542 -5.25 -16.35 26.62
C ALA A 542 -6.69 -16.45 27.17
N ILE A 543 -7.62 -17.02 26.41
CA ILE A 543 -9.01 -17.31 26.83
C ILE A 543 -8.97 -18.30 28.03
N ASN A 544 -8.28 -19.43 27.89
CA ASN A 544 -8.16 -20.44 28.93
C ASN A 544 -7.51 -19.89 30.19
N ALA A 545 -6.48 -19.05 30.03
CA ALA A 545 -5.82 -18.39 31.16
C ALA A 545 -6.71 -17.32 31.84
N THR A 546 -7.70 -16.76 31.15
CA THR A 546 -8.70 -15.88 31.72
C THR A 546 -9.72 -16.69 32.50
N ASN A 547 -10.30 -17.73 31.89
CA ASN A 547 -11.30 -18.61 32.54
C ASN A 547 -10.76 -19.32 33.79
N SER A 548 -9.47 -19.56 33.88
CA SER A 548 -8.82 -20.20 35.04
C SER A 548 -8.42 -19.21 36.15
N ALA A 549 -8.66 -17.91 35.94
CA ALA A 549 -8.29 -16.90 36.94
C ALA A 549 -9.26 -16.89 38.14
N LYS A 550 -8.73 -16.72 39.35
CA LYS A 550 -9.54 -16.67 40.59
C LYS A 550 -10.51 -15.49 40.65
N SER A 551 -10.30 -14.45 39.86
CA SER A 551 -11.06 -13.20 39.84
C SER A 551 -11.82 -12.96 38.54
N VAL A 552 -12.19 -14.03 37.80
CA VAL A 552 -12.95 -13.90 36.58
C VAL A 552 -14.36 -13.39 36.86
N THR A 553 -14.80 -12.37 36.13
CA THR A 553 -16.16 -11.84 36.23
C THR A 553 -17.13 -12.55 35.29
N ALA A 554 -18.45 -12.39 35.51
CA ALA A 554 -19.45 -12.89 34.56
C ALA A 554 -19.30 -12.23 33.18
N GLU A 555 -18.89 -10.95 33.10
CA GLU A 555 -18.62 -10.23 31.87
C GLU A 555 -17.39 -10.81 31.15
N ASP A 556 -16.29 -11.06 31.87
CA ASP A 556 -15.10 -11.71 31.29
C ASP A 556 -15.44 -13.10 30.71
N THR A 557 -16.26 -13.87 31.43
CA THR A 557 -16.71 -15.19 30.96
C THR A 557 -17.55 -15.06 29.69
N ALA A 558 -18.49 -14.10 29.63
CA ALA A 558 -19.27 -13.85 28.40
C ALA A 558 -18.41 -13.45 27.20
N ILE A 559 -17.41 -12.62 27.44
CA ILE A 559 -16.44 -12.25 26.39
C ILE A 559 -15.62 -13.46 25.93
N CYS A 560 -15.13 -14.29 26.87
CA CYS A 560 -14.42 -15.53 26.52
C CYS A 560 -15.27 -16.47 25.65
N VAL A 561 -16.55 -16.64 25.99
CA VAL A 561 -17.50 -17.44 25.19
C VAL A 561 -17.67 -16.86 23.79
N ALA A 562 -17.81 -15.54 23.65
CA ALA A 562 -17.94 -14.89 22.35
C ALA A 562 -16.67 -15.03 21.49
N LEU A 563 -15.49 -14.88 22.09
CA LEU A 563 -14.20 -15.07 21.41
C LEU A 563 -14.03 -16.52 20.94
N LEU A 564 -14.36 -17.51 21.80
CA LEU A 564 -14.29 -18.93 21.46
C LEU A 564 -15.24 -19.28 20.32
N ALA A 565 -16.50 -18.84 20.40
CA ALA A 565 -17.51 -19.06 19.36
C ALA A 565 -17.06 -18.49 18.01
N HIS A 566 -16.37 -17.33 18.01
CA HIS A 566 -15.81 -16.77 16.80
C HIS A 566 -14.71 -17.67 16.20
N ILE A 567 -13.79 -18.17 17.02
CA ILE A 567 -12.71 -19.08 16.59
C ILE A 567 -13.31 -20.40 16.03
N GLU A 568 -14.30 -20.96 16.69
CA GLU A 568 -15.01 -22.16 16.23
C GLU A 568 -15.74 -21.92 14.89
N SER A 569 -16.36 -20.76 14.71
CA SER A 569 -16.96 -20.33 13.45
C SER A 569 -15.90 -20.21 12.33
N CYS A 570 -14.70 -19.75 12.66
CA CYS A 570 -13.60 -19.71 11.70
C CYS A 570 -13.12 -21.12 11.32
N LEU A 571 -12.98 -22.03 12.28
CA LEU A 571 -12.66 -23.43 12.04
C LEU A 571 -13.72 -24.11 11.16
N ALA A 572 -14.99 -23.90 11.47
CA ALA A 572 -16.11 -24.46 10.72
C ALA A 572 -16.12 -24.05 9.24
N LYS A 573 -15.51 -22.93 8.87
CA LYS A 573 -15.31 -22.51 7.46
C LYS A 573 -14.12 -23.16 6.80
N GLU A 574 -13.10 -23.56 7.56
CA GLU A 574 -11.91 -24.25 7.01
C GLU A 574 -12.18 -25.71 6.68
N LEU A 575 -13.00 -26.42 7.46
CA LEU A 575 -13.23 -27.86 7.27
C LEU A 575 -13.81 -28.21 5.89
N PRO A 576 -14.87 -27.56 5.37
CA PRO A 576 -15.39 -27.84 4.02
C PRO A 576 -14.37 -27.58 2.90
N ARG A 577 -13.38 -26.72 3.16
CA ARG A 577 -12.29 -26.47 2.24
C ARG A 577 -11.35 -27.68 2.16
N LEU A 578 -11.05 -28.31 3.29
CA LEU A 578 -10.26 -29.55 3.28
C LEU A 578 -10.95 -30.65 2.47
N GLU A 579 -12.26 -30.84 2.66
CA GLU A 579 -13.08 -31.77 1.88
C GLU A 579 -13.04 -31.46 0.38
N THR A 580 -13.13 -30.18 0.03
CA THR A 580 -13.06 -29.75 -1.37
C THR A 580 -11.70 -30.06 -2.00
N LEU A 581 -10.60 -29.80 -1.27
CA LEU A 581 -9.25 -30.07 -1.74
C LEU A 581 -9.01 -31.58 -1.95
N GLU A 582 -9.46 -32.40 -1.02
CA GLU A 582 -9.41 -33.86 -1.12
C GLU A 582 -10.19 -34.33 -2.33
N LYS A 583 -11.45 -33.91 -2.46
CA LYS A 583 -12.33 -34.32 -3.58
C LYS A 583 -11.74 -33.94 -4.94
N ASN A 584 -11.04 -32.81 -5.01
CA ASN A 584 -10.39 -32.34 -6.23
C ASN A 584 -9.03 -33.04 -6.49
N GLY A 585 -8.50 -33.79 -5.53
CA GLY A 585 -7.18 -34.41 -5.63
C GLY A 585 -6.01 -33.44 -5.45
N ASP A 586 -6.25 -32.24 -4.88
CA ASP A 586 -5.20 -31.24 -4.62
C ASP A 586 -4.52 -31.52 -3.27
N PHE A 587 -3.81 -32.64 -3.21
CA PHE A 587 -3.22 -33.11 -1.96
C PHE A 587 -2.04 -32.28 -1.47
N LEU A 588 -1.34 -31.58 -2.34
CA LEU A 588 -0.28 -30.63 -1.90
C LEU A 588 -0.87 -29.44 -1.13
N THR A 589 -1.92 -28.84 -1.68
CA THR A 589 -2.61 -27.75 -1.00
C THR A 589 -3.33 -28.25 0.25
N LEU A 590 -3.87 -29.47 0.22
CA LEU A 590 -4.51 -30.14 1.35
C LEU A 590 -3.51 -30.35 2.51
N ASP A 591 -2.30 -30.86 2.24
CA ASP A 591 -1.26 -31.06 3.27
C ASP A 591 -0.91 -29.76 3.99
N GLY A 592 -0.66 -28.69 3.22
CA GLY A 592 -0.43 -27.37 3.76
C GLY A 592 -1.64 -26.84 4.57
N ALA A 593 -2.87 -27.08 4.09
CA ALA A 593 -4.08 -26.62 4.76
C ALA A 593 -4.33 -27.40 6.08
N VAL A 594 -4.16 -28.70 6.10
CA VAL A 594 -4.27 -29.55 7.31
C VAL A 594 -3.25 -29.12 8.35
N THR A 595 -1.99 -28.92 7.95
CA THR A 595 -0.92 -28.44 8.83
C THR A 595 -1.25 -27.07 9.42
N ARG A 596 -1.74 -26.15 8.62
CA ARG A 596 -2.17 -24.82 9.07
C ARG A 596 -3.34 -24.89 10.03
N VAL A 597 -4.40 -25.67 9.73
CA VAL A 597 -5.55 -25.83 10.62
C VAL A 597 -5.11 -26.44 11.95
N ARG A 598 -4.31 -27.50 11.92
CA ARG A 598 -3.77 -28.13 13.13
C ARG A 598 -3.00 -27.12 13.99
N THR A 599 -2.13 -26.33 13.39
CA THR A 599 -1.28 -25.36 14.12
C THR A 599 -2.10 -24.19 14.66
N ASN A 600 -2.95 -23.60 13.81
CA ASN A 600 -3.70 -22.39 14.18
C ASN A 600 -4.81 -22.62 15.19
N TYR A 601 -5.39 -23.83 15.20
CA TYR A 601 -6.53 -24.14 16.07
C TYR A 601 -6.16 -25.11 17.21
N THR A 602 -4.85 -25.30 17.47
CA THR A 602 -4.38 -26.08 18.62
C THR A 602 -5.03 -25.58 19.89
N GLY A 603 -5.67 -26.49 20.64
CA GLY A 603 -6.38 -26.19 21.89
C GLY A 603 -7.89 -26.09 21.73
N ILE A 604 -8.45 -26.25 20.54
CA ILE A 604 -9.90 -26.46 20.35
C ILE A 604 -10.27 -27.91 20.61
N ASP A 605 -11.35 -28.11 21.36
CA ASP A 605 -11.88 -29.44 21.65
C ASP A 605 -12.34 -30.15 20.38
N GLY A 606 -12.00 -31.44 20.26
CA GLY A 606 -12.36 -32.27 19.11
C GLY A 606 -11.61 -31.93 17.81
N LEU A 607 -10.57 -31.10 17.83
CA LEU A 607 -9.79 -30.77 16.63
C LEU A 607 -9.09 -32.00 16.05
N LYS A 608 -8.54 -32.84 16.92
CA LYS A 608 -7.83 -34.06 16.51
C LYS A 608 -8.73 -35.04 15.77
N GLU A 609 -9.95 -35.22 16.27
CA GLU A 609 -10.98 -36.06 15.66
C GLU A 609 -11.40 -35.51 14.28
N LYS A 610 -11.57 -34.20 14.17
CA LYS A 610 -11.93 -33.51 12.92
C LYS A 610 -10.84 -33.62 11.86
N LEU A 611 -9.58 -33.75 12.24
CA LEU A 611 -8.46 -33.86 11.31
C LEU A 611 -7.97 -35.28 11.07
N ALA A 612 -8.43 -36.24 11.87
CA ALA A 612 -7.92 -37.64 11.86
C ALA A 612 -7.95 -38.29 10.45
N HIS A 613 -9.04 -38.11 9.69
CA HIS A 613 -9.18 -38.60 8.33
C HIS A 613 -8.07 -38.05 7.41
N TYR A 614 -7.83 -36.76 7.43
CA TYR A 614 -6.81 -36.13 6.58
C TYR A 614 -5.39 -36.53 7.00
N GLU A 615 -5.12 -36.57 8.30
CA GLU A 615 -3.80 -36.94 8.83
C GLU A 615 -3.46 -38.40 8.51
N GLU A 616 -4.45 -39.30 8.44
CA GLU A 616 -4.25 -40.68 8.03
C GLU A 616 -4.09 -40.77 6.51
N GLY A 617 -4.90 -40.04 5.74
CA GLY A 617 -4.76 -39.96 4.28
C GLY A 617 -3.37 -39.51 3.85
N LEU A 618 -2.82 -38.45 4.50
CA LEU A 618 -1.49 -37.91 4.21
C LEU A 618 -0.33 -38.90 4.49
N LYS A 619 -0.56 -40.00 5.21
CA LYS A 619 0.41 -41.09 5.39
C LYS A 619 0.39 -42.10 4.24
N GLN A 620 -0.68 -42.14 3.44
CA GLN A 620 -0.83 -43.10 2.34
C GLN A 620 0.12 -42.74 1.18
N GLU A 621 0.68 -43.77 0.56
CA GLU A 621 1.63 -43.58 -0.54
C GLU A 621 0.99 -42.92 -1.77
N THR A 622 -0.31 -43.15 -2.01
CA THR A 622 -1.06 -42.49 -3.09
C THR A 622 -1.09 -40.98 -2.94
N TRP A 623 -1.42 -40.47 -1.76
CA TRP A 623 -1.45 -39.01 -1.51
C TRP A 623 -0.04 -38.41 -1.53
N LYS A 624 0.94 -39.12 -0.96
CA LYS A 624 2.35 -38.71 -1.02
C LYS A 624 2.88 -38.60 -2.46
N ALA A 625 2.47 -39.53 -3.33
CA ALA A 625 2.84 -39.48 -4.74
C ALA A 625 2.25 -38.23 -5.42
N GLU A 626 0.96 -37.94 -5.21
CA GLU A 626 0.32 -36.72 -5.73
C GLU A 626 0.94 -35.45 -5.17
N ILE A 627 1.29 -35.38 -3.88
CA ILE A 627 2.01 -34.24 -3.29
C ILE A 627 3.34 -34.00 -4.03
N LYS A 628 4.12 -35.06 -4.32
CA LYS A 628 5.37 -34.94 -5.09
C LYS A 628 5.12 -34.38 -6.49
N LEU A 629 4.06 -34.82 -7.16
CA LEU A 629 3.66 -34.29 -8.46
C LEU A 629 3.26 -32.82 -8.37
N GLY A 630 2.54 -32.44 -7.33
CA GLY A 630 2.18 -31.02 -7.07
C GLY A 630 3.39 -30.12 -6.88
N VAL A 631 4.35 -30.54 -6.06
CA VAL A 631 5.62 -29.83 -5.88
C VAL A 631 6.33 -29.63 -7.22
N ARG A 632 6.40 -30.70 -8.04
CA ARG A 632 7.05 -30.63 -9.34
C ARG A 632 6.31 -29.74 -10.32
N TYR A 633 4.98 -29.80 -10.36
CA TYR A 633 4.14 -28.90 -11.15
C TYR A 633 4.42 -27.43 -10.82
N HIS A 634 4.37 -27.04 -9.55
CA HIS A 634 4.62 -25.65 -9.14
C HIS A 634 6.05 -25.19 -9.48
N GLN A 635 7.06 -26.05 -9.40
CA GLN A 635 8.41 -25.74 -9.85
C GLN A 635 8.46 -25.45 -11.36
N LEU A 636 7.74 -26.21 -12.17
CA LEU A 636 7.67 -26.03 -13.62
C LEU A 636 6.93 -24.75 -13.99
N VAL A 637 5.79 -24.48 -13.34
CA VAL A 637 5.05 -23.22 -13.51
C VAL A 637 5.90 -22.02 -13.10
N ALA A 638 6.55 -22.08 -11.96
CA ALA A 638 7.47 -21.02 -11.52
C ALA A 638 8.63 -20.79 -12.52
N THR A 639 9.10 -21.86 -13.16
CA THR A 639 10.11 -21.75 -14.23
C THR A 639 9.53 -21.08 -15.48
N LEU A 640 8.31 -21.43 -15.88
CA LEU A 640 7.63 -20.81 -17.01
C LEU A 640 7.36 -19.33 -16.74
N ILE A 641 6.89 -18.97 -15.56
CA ILE A 641 6.67 -17.56 -15.14
C ILE A 641 7.96 -16.76 -15.29
N ARG A 642 9.11 -17.33 -14.86
CA ARG A 642 10.41 -16.66 -14.93
C ARG A 642 10.95 -16.51 -16.34
N SER A 643 10.88 -17.54 -17.13
CA SER A 643 11.56 -17.61 -18.43
C SER A 643 10.68 -17.16 -19.59
N LYS A 644 9.37 -17.37 -19.48
CA LYS A 644 8.38 -17.12 -20.56
C LYS A 644 8.79 -17.73 -21.91
N THR A 645 9.42 -18.92 -21.88
CA THR A 645 9.95 -19.60 -23.07
C THR A 645 9.16 -20.82 -23.46
N ASP A 646 9.12 -21.14 -24.74
CA ASP A 646 8.53 -22.37 -25.27
C ASP A 646 9.21 -23.64 -24.71
N THR A 647 10.48 -23.54 -24.33
CA THR A 647 11.20 -24.64 -23.68
C THR A 647 10.62 -24.97 -22.33
N SER A 648 10.31 -23.95 -21.51
CA SER A 648 9.67 -24.14 -20.21
C SER A 648 8.25 -24.64 -20.34
N ALA A 649 7.49 -24.17 -21.33
CA ALA A 649 6.15 -24.69 -21.62
C ALA A 649 6.18 -26.15 -22.10
N ARG A 650 7.18 -26.54 -22.92
CA ARG A 650 7.41 -27.96 -23.31
C ARG A 650 7.68 -28.85 -22.10
N ALA A 651 8.38 -28.35 -21.07
CA ALA A 651 8.60 -29.11 -19.85
C ALA A 651 7.28 -29.42 -19.11
N LEU A 652 6.36 -28.44 -19.04
CA LEU A 652 5.01 -28.65 -18.51
C LEU A 652 4.22 -29.65 -19.37
N LYS A 653 4.26 -29.54 -20.69
CA LYS A 653 3.62 -30.53 -21.60
C LYS A 653 4.16 -31.95 -21.37
N SER A 654 5.47 -32.11 -21.32
CA SER A 654 6.07 -33.42 -21.05
C SER A 654 5.72 -33.98 -19.67
N PHE A 655 5.55 -33.12 -18.68
CA PHE A 655 5.09 -33.52 -17.35
C PHE A 655 3.63 -34.01 -17.39
N SER A 656 2.75 -33.35 -18.13
CA SER A 656 1.35 -33.79 -18.30
C SER A 656 1.24 -35.12 -19.01
N GLU A 657 2.05 -35.34 -20.06
CA GLU A 657 2.08 -36.62 -20.82
C GLU A 657 2.51 -37.80 -19.96
N LYS A 658 3.37 -37.56 -18.96
CA LYS A 658 3.83 -38.60 -18.02
C LYS A 658 2.87 -38.86 -16.86
N ASN A 659 1.96 -37.93 -16.59
CA ASN A 659 1.06 -37.97 -15.43
C ASN A 659 -0.37 -37.57 -15.83
N PRO A 660 -0.98 -38.23 -16.84
CA PRO A 660 -2.25 -37.78 -17.43
C PRO A 660 -3.43 -37.86 -16.46
N ASP A 661 -3.38 -38.80 -15.52
CA ASP A 661 -4.45 -39.05 -14.55
C ASP A 661 -4.38 -38.16 -13.31
N SER A 662 -3.20 -37.62 -13.02
CA SER A 662 -2.98 -36.70 -11.89
C SER A 662 -3.65 -35.34 -12.13
N LEU A 663 -4.19 -34.72 -11.06
CA LEU A 663 -4.68 -33.35 -11.12
C LEU A 663 -3.61 -32.41 -11.68
N TYR A 664 -2.39 -32.51 -11.18
CA TYR A 664 -1.29 -31.62 -11.57
C TYR A 664 -0.81 -31.87 -13.00
N GLY A 665 -0.96 -33.09 -13.51
CA GLY A 665 -0.75 -33.41 -14.91
C GLY A 665 -1.79 -32.74 -15.82
N LYS A 666 -3.05 -32.79 -15.43
CA LYS A 666 -4.15 -32.08 -16.13
C LYS A 666 -3.94 -30.56 -16.11
N TRP A 667 -3.61 -30.00 -14.97
CA TRP A 667 -3.31 -28.57 -14.86
C TRP A 667 -2.11 -28.16 -15.71
N SER A 668 -1.09 -29.00 -15.73
CA SER A 668 0.12 -28.76 -16.55
C SER A 668 -0.20 -28.74 -18.04
N ALA A 669 -1.12 -29.62 -18.51
CA ALA A 669 -1.61 -29.63 -19.88
C ALA A 669 -2.32 -28.30 -20.22
N LEU A 670 -3.22 -27.84 -19.35
CA LEU A 670 -3.97 -26.61 -19.55
C LEU A 670 -3.04 -25.39 -19.64
N VAL A 671 -2.12 -25.26 -18.69
CA VAL A 671 -1.14 -24.14 -18.67
C VAL A 671 -0.25 -24.16 -19.92
N ALA A 672 0.26 -25.33 -20.32
CA ALA A 672 1.09 -25.44 -21.50
C ALA A 672 0.32 -25.11 -22.79
N THR A 673 -0.91 -25.60 -22.92
CA THR A 673 -1.78 -25.34 -24.07
C THR A 673 -2.06 -23.86 -24.21
N GLU A 674 -2.45 -23.18 -23.14
CA GLU A 674 -2.75 -21.76 -23.14
C GLU A 674 -1.49 -20.92 -23.46
N PHE A 675 -0.36 -21.29 -22.88
CA PHE A 675 0.89 -20.60 -23.18
C PHE A 675 1.30 -20.75 -24.65
N PHE A 676 1.15 -21.92 -25.25
CA PHE A 676 1.47 -22.09 -26.68
C PHE A 676 0.52 -21.31 -27.59
N ALA A 677 -0.77 -21.25 -27.23
CA ALA A 677 -1.78 -20.54 -28.01
C ALA A 677 -1.66 -19.00 -27.88
N ASN A 678 -1.58 -18.50 -26.66
CA ASN A 678 -1.79 -17.09 -26.35
C ASN A 678 -0.63 -16.43 -25.60
N LYS A 679 0.47 -17.16 -25.31
CA LYS A 679 1.58 -16.72 -24.45
C LYS A 679 1.14 -16.30 -23.04
N THR A 680 -0.04 -16.76 -22.61
CA THR A 680 -0.65 -16.47 -21.32
C THR A 680 -0.45 -17.65 -20.36
N ILE A 681 -0.16 -17.37 -19.10
CA ILE A 681 -0.07 -18.34 -18.02
C ILE A 681 -1.34 -18.23 -17.20
N ILE A 682 -2.14 -19.31 -17.22
CA ILE A 682 -3.42 -19.37 -16.50
C ILE A 682 -3.28 -20.10 -15.17
N ASP A 683 -4.21 -19.81 -14.26
CA ASP A 683 -4.45 -20.66 -13.10
C ASP A 683 -5.56 -21.69 -13.40
N PRO A 684 -5.22 -22.95 -13.63
CA PRO A 684 -6.20 -23.96 -13.97
C PRO A 684 -7.13 -24.31 -12.80
N SER A 685 -6.78 -23.99 -11.55
CA SER A 685 -7.66 -24.21 -10.40
C SER A 685 -8.88 -23.27 -10.38
N ALA A 686 -8.80 -22.15 -11.09
CA ALA A 686 -9.89 -21.20 -11.25
C ALA A 686 -10.89 -21.58 -12.36
N ILE A 687 -10.55 -22.55 -13.21
CA ILE A 687 -11.41 -23.00 -14.30
C ILE A 687 -12.47 -23.96 -13.72
N LYS A 688 -13.72 -23.48 -13.63
CA LYS A 688 -14.84 -24.38 -13.31
C LYS A 688 -15.02 -25.37 -14.45
N GLU A 689 -15.01 -26.68 -14.16
CA GLU A 689 -15.45 -27.66 -15.14
C GLU A 689 -16.86 -27.25 -15.65
N PRO A 690 -17.11 -27.29 -16.97
CA PRO A 690 -18.44 -27.05 -17.48
C PRO A 690 -19.37 -28.09 -16.82
N THR A 691 -20.40 -27.56 -16.14
CA THR A 691 -21.47 -28.43 -15.61
C THR A 691 -21.97 -29.27 -16.77
N LYS A 692 -21.82 -30.60 -16.65
CA LYS A 692 -22.44 -31.54 -17.61
C LYS A 692 -23.93 -31.18 -17.61
N ASP A 693 -24.38 -30.49 -18.62
CA ASP A 693 -25.80 -30.24 -18.84
C ASP A 693 -26.51 -31.58 -18.80
N LYS A 694 -27.51 -31.70 -17.93
CA LYS A 694 -28.46 -32.78 -18.00
C LYS A 694 -29.02 -32.78 -19.40
N PRO A 695 -29.05 -33.96 -20.10
CA PRO A 695 -29.71 -34.01 -21.38
C PRO A 695 -31.15 -33.55 -21.19
N THR A 696 -31.51 -32.49 -21.87
CA THR A 696 -32.92 -32.12 -22.06
C THR A 696 -33.55 -33.28 -22.78
N SER A 697 -34.38 -34.04 -22.07
CA SER A 697 -35.24 -35.04 -22.67
C SER A 697 -36.13 -34.42 -23.72
N PRO A 698 -36.43 -35.13 -24.81
CA PRO A 698 -37.16 -34.65 -25.97
C PRO A 698 -38.59 -34.25 -25.68
#